data_ae3ff8d13c0f617f4350d69749881e62
#
_entry.id   ae3ff8d13c0f617f4350d69749881e62
#
_cell.length_a   1.000
_cell.length_b   1.000
_cell.length_c   1.000
_cell.angle_alpha   90.00
_cell.angle_beta   90.00
_cell.angle_gamma   90.00
#
_symmetry.space_group_name_H-M   'P 1'
#
loop_
_entity.id
_entity.type
_entity.pdbx_description
1 polymer ?
#
loop_
_entity_poly.entity_id
_entity_poly.type
_entity_poly.pdbx_seq_one_letter_code
_entity_poly.pdbx_strand_id
1 'polypeptide(L)'
;MNPESLVFFNLQIYLLGFIFLLSLNNTVFVKTTGGISLVISILGVIVTSSLLVNTPGTVILTYDWIPVSDKPIHFTLLINAQTRFMLFLVQIIACFVNLFSLKYMGDDPGVNRFFAYLNLFVFSMLGLVLAGNLLQLYFFWELVGFCSYLLIGFWYTRKTSNAAAIKAFLLNRIGDAFFLAGIFLLFYLYGTFGFDDFAHSPLIERNYIYLDAGQLQTLAVLLLFGGVMAKSAQLPLQVWLPDAMAGPTPASALIHAATMVVAGVFLLGRVAPLITPDAGFFISLTGALTSVIAGISALYQNDLKKVLAFSTVSQLGFMVAGMGMGETAASLFHLTTHAFFKAGLFLCAGAVISYLHHEQDMRKMGDLVRKMPAVFAAFVLCSGALIGLPLSGGYLSKESILNAAWAYGLESVDYKLLVPALLTLTSFLTTCYVVRMVVMVFFQREDSPVEIILDTTKKTVDGALKTFKDLLTADNKGSSGEDRVIQFIRNMGIYDTVTLALAFCSLWFFYSSHPLHPEDVWFFNEFGGVKEMYDWLPWLVGFIFLAGLLISYNSTLEEIRRYYFKEPDSQGYFSRLARRQFYMDDLYERLFRKIFTGERNILKPVSYIETAWIDAAVVKIGKSSLFFAKVAGRLEKEVVDASVMGFFAMIRSLGNKIRKWGNGNIQLYLVGLMVTLAALVFILIIL
;
A
#
# COMPACT_ATOMS: atom_id res chain seq x y z
N MET A 1 16.13 3.12 -23.91
CA MET A 1 16.76 2.24 -22.89
C MET A 1 16.15 0.86 -23.00
N ASN A 2 16.94 -0.17 -22.79
CA ASN A 2 16.46 -1.56 -22.81
C ASN A 2 15.45 -1.75 -21.64
N PRO A 3 14.33 -2.50 -21.79
CA PRO A 3 13.37 -2.76 -20.71
C PRO A 3 14.01 -3.25 -19.41
N GLU A 4 15.02 -4.09 -19.51
CA GLU A 4 15.82 -4.57 -18.40
C GLU A 4 16.43 -3.42 -17.58
N SER A 5 17.15 -2.52 -18.23
CA SER A 5 17.79 -1.37 -17.57
C SER A 5 16.78 -0.44 -16.92
N LEU A 6 15.59 -0.27 -17.53
CA LEU A 6 14.52 0.55 -16.97
C LEU A 6 13.94 -0.05 -15.69
N VAL A 7 13.72 -1.37 -15.65
CA VAL A 7 13.20 -2.06 -14.48
C VAL A 7 14.19 -2.02 -13.31
N PHE A 8 15.47 -2.31 -13.57
CA PHE A 8 16.51 -2.23 -12.53
C PHE A 8 16.69 -0.82 -12.01
N PHE A 9 16.75 0.17 -12.90
CA PHE A 9 16.82 1.57 -12.50
C PHE A 9 15.65 1.94 -11.59
N ASN A 10 14.45 1.51 -11.95
CA ASN A 10 13.24 1.77 -11.18
C ASN A 10 13.29 1.18 -9.76
N LEU A 11 13.73 -0.06 -9.62
CA LEU A 11 13.91 -0.67 -8.29
C LEU A 11 15.02 0.04 -7.49
N GLN A 12 16.16 0.31 -8.15
CA GLN A 12 17.32 0.91 -7.49
C GLN A 12 17.04 2.31 -6.94
N ILE A 13 16.32 3.17 -7.67
CA ILE A 13 16.06 4.55 -7.22
C ILE A 13 15.28 4.59 -5.91
N TYR A 14 14.32 3.69 -5.70
CA TYR A 14 13.55 3.63 -4.47
C TYR A 14 14.35 3.03 -3.30
N LEU A 15 15.15 1.98 -3.56
CA LEU A 15 16.00 1.38 -2.54
C LEU A 15 17.11 2.34 -2.09
N LEU A 16 17.79 2.98 -3.05
CA LEU A 16 18.80 4.00 -2.77
C LEU A 16 18.17 5.23 -2.10
N GLY A 17 16.98 5.61 -2.53
CA GLY A 17 16.18 6.66 -1.89
C GLY A 17 15.89 6.36 -0.42
N PHE A 18 15.48 5.14 -0.11
CA PHE A 18 15.28 4.69 1.28
C PHE A 18 16.56 4.83 2.12
N ILE A 19 17.68 4.27 1.64
CA ILE A 19 18.96 4.30 2.35
C ILE A 19 19.43 5.75 2.56
N PHE A 20 19.36 6.56 1.51
CA PHE A 20 19.77 7.95 1.54
C PHE A 20 18.94 8.79 2.52
N LEU A 21 17.59 8.72 2.41
CA LEU A 21 16.70 9.48 3.29
C LEU A 21 16.79 9.05 4.75
N LEU A 22 17.04 7.77 5.01
CA LEU A 22 17.24 7.27 6.36
C LEU A 22 18.57 7.77 6.99
N SER A 23 19.61 7.97 6.16
CA SER A 23 20.91 8.46 6.60
C SER A 23 20.95 9.97 6.89
N LEU A 24 19.96 10.74 6.41
CA LEU A 24 19.91 12.18 6.62
C LEU A 24 19.59 12.53 8.07
N ASN A 25 20.34 13.48 8.63
CA ASN A 25 20.10 13.97 9.98
C ASN A 25 18.84 14.85 10.02
N ASN A 26 17.94 14.59 10.97
CA ASN A 26 16.64 15.25 11.11
C ASN A 26 16.69 16.78 11.27
N THR A 27 17.83 17.35 11.68
CA THR A 27 17.91 18.78 12.03
C THR A 27 18.21 19.69 10.85
N VAL A 28 18.85 19.20 9.79
CA VAL A 28 19.41 20.04 8.71
C VAL A 28 18.57 20.01 7.43
N PHE A 29 17.86 18.91 7.13
CA PHE A 29 17.28 18.66 5.80
C PHE A 29 15.77 18.40 5.76
N VAL A 30 15.03 18.76 6.81
CA VAL A 30 13.58 18.48 6.94
C VAL A 30 12.76 18.92 5.71
N LYS A 31 13.05 20.09 5.15
CA LYS A 31 12.31 20.62 3.99
C LYS A 31 12.72 19.97 2.66
N THR A 32 13.90 19.39 2.57
CA THR A 32 14.43 18.82 1.31
C THR A 32 14.10 17.35 1.13
N THR A 33 13.94 16.58 2.23
CA THR A 33 13.67 15.13 2.18
C THR A 33 12.40 14.76 1.43
N GLY A 34 11.33 15.48 1.69
CA GLY A 34 10.07 15.29 0.96
C GLY A 34 10.21 15.60 -0.53
N GLY A 35 10.94 16.66 -0.89
CA GLY A 35 11.24 17.01 -2.28
C GLY A 35 12.04 15.92 -3.00
N ILE A 36 13.04 15.32 -2.34
CA ILE A 36 13.83 14.22 -2.90
C ILE A 36 12.94 12.99 -3.13
N SER A 37 12.11 12.60 -2.15
CA SER A 37 11.17 11.48 -2.30
C SER A 37 10.17 11.72 -3.43
N LEU A 38 9.69 12.94 -3.60
CA LEU A 38 8.81 13.31 -4.71
C LEU A 38 9.51 13.18 -6.07
N VAL A 39 10.76 13.66 -6.19
CA VAL A 39 11.55 13.52 -7.43
C VAL A 39 11.74 12.04 -7.78
N ILE A 40 12.08 11.19 -6.80
CA ILE A 40 12.17 9.73 -6.98
C ILE A 40 10.85 9.18 -7.53
N SER A 41 9.71 9.57 -6.95
CA SER A 41 8.40 9.11 -7.40
C SER A 41 8.05 9.57 -8.81
N ILE A 42 8.38 10.81 -9.18
CA ILE A 42 8.18 11.35 -10.54
C ILE A 42 9.03 10.57 -11.55
N LEU A 43 10.30 10.33 -11.25
CA LEU A 43 11.18 9.52 -12.10
C LEU A 43 10.63 8.11 -12.27
N GLY A 44 10.12 7.51 -11.19
CA GLY A 44 9.45 6.22 -11.24
C GLY A 44 8.24 6.19 -12.18
N VAL A 45 7.36 7.20 -12.11
CA VAL A 45 6.20 7.32 -13.02
C VAL A 45 6.66 7.45 -14.48
N ILE A 46 7.70 8.25 -14.76
CA ILE A 46 8.25 8.40 -16.12
C ILE A 46 8.76 7.06 -16.64
N VAL A 47 9.51 6.32 -15.84
CA VAL A 47 10.04 5.00 -16.20
C VAL A 47 8.94 4.00 -16.50
N THR A 48 7.92 3.92 -15.63
CA THR A 48 6.81 2.97 -15.84
C THR A 48 5.89 3.37 -16.98
N SER A 49 5.70 4.65 -17.23
CA SER A 49 5.00 5.12 -18.44
C SER A 49 5.75 4.71 -19.71
N SER A 50 7.10 4.82 -19.70
CA SER A 50 7.93 4.34 -20.80
C SER A 50 7.82 2.82 -21.00
N LEU A 51 7.82 2.04 -19.92
CA LEU A 51 7.62 0.58 -20.00
C LEU A 51 6.23 0.22 -20.53
N LEU A 52 5.20 0.95 -20.14
CA LEU A 52 3.82 0.71 -20.58
C LEU A 52 3.67 0.88 -22.09
N VAL A 53 4.30 1.94 -22.66
CA VAL A 53 4.18 2.30 -24.08
C VAL A 53 5.14 1.51 -24.97
N ASN A 54 6.39 1.32 -24.53
CA ASN A 54 7.47 0.85 -25.39
C ASN A 54 7.80 -0.65 -25.27
N THR A 55 7.08 -1.40 -24.43
CA THR A 55 7.36 -2.83 -24.24
C THR A 55 6.12 -3.67 -24.60
N PRO A 56 5.81 -3.87 -25.88
CA PRO A 56 4.74 -4.78 -26.27
C PRO A 56 5.16 -6.23 -25.98
N GLY A 57 4.23 -7.04 -25.49
CA GLY A 57 4.47 -8.46 -25.22
C GLY A 57 5.02 -8.75 -23.83
N THR A 58 5.33 -10.03 -23.59
CA THR A 58 5.89 -10.53 -22.33
C THR A 58 7.40 -10.61 -22.39
N VAL A 59 8.08 -10.07 -21.39
CA VAL A 59 9.54 -10.15 -21.23
C VAL A 59 9.82 -10.85 -19.90
N ILE A 60 10.67 -11.87 -19.94
CA ILE A 60 11.11 -12.64 -18.77
C ILE A 60 12.61 -12.47 -18.65
N LEU A 61 13.08 -11.92 -17.52
CA LEU A 61 14.49 -11.77 -17.21
C LEU A 61 14.82 -12.72 -16.05
N THR A 62 15.79 -13.60 -16.26
CA THR A 62 16.13 -14.66 -15.32
C THR A 62 17.58 -14.55 -14.87
N TYR A 63 17.82 -14.58 -13.55
CA TYR A 63 19.13 -14.52 -12.93
C TYR A 63 19.29 -15.65 -11.93
N ASP A 64 20.48 -16.22 -11.81
CA ASP A 64 20.77 -17.25 -10.81
C ASP A 64 20.66 -16.66 -9.40
N TRP A 65 19.88 -17.30 -8.54
CA TRP A 65 19.64 -16.84 -7.16
C TRP A 65 20.10 -17.86 -6.12
N ILE A 66 19.42 -19.01 -6.04
CA ILE A 66 19.72 -20.01 -5.03
C ILE A 66 20.14 -21.30 -5.76
N PRO A 67 21.41 -21.73 -5.63
CA PRO A 67 21.86 -22.98 -6.22
C PRO A 67 21.31 -24.15 -5.39
N VAL A 68 20.37 -24.89 -5.95
CA VAL A 68 19.83 -26.11 -5.35
C VAL A 68 20.06 -27.25 -6.31
N SER A 69 21.12 -28.02 -6.08
CA SER A 69 21.45 -29.23 -6.88
C SER A 69 21.15 -29.10 -8.38
N ASP A 70 20.26 -29.94 -8.92
CA ASP A 70 19.96 -29.99 -10.37
C ASP A 70 18.89 -28.97 -10.83
N LYS A 71 18.26 -28.23 -9.93
CA LYS A 71 17.20 -27.23 -10.22
C LYS A 71 17.45 -25.94 -9.47
N PRO A 72 18.29 -25.04 -9.96
CA PRO A 72 18.53 -23.75 -9.32
C PRO A 72 17.23 -22.93 -9.28
N ILE A 73 17.02 -22.23 -8.16
CA ILE A 73 15.91 -21.27 -8.05
C ILE A 73 16.40 -19.95 -8.60
N HIS A 74 15.75 -19.46 -9.64
CA HIS A 74 16.11 -18.23 -10.31
C HIS A 74 15.40 -17.03 -9.72
N PHE A 75 16.05 -15.88 -9.72
CA PHE A 75 15.42 -14.57 -9.53
C PHE A 75 14.88 -14.14 -10.89
N THR A 76 13.55 -14.14 -11.03
CA THR A 76 12.90 -13.92 -12.33
C THR A 76 12.05 -12.65 -12.29
N LEU A 77 12.28 -11.73 -13.21
CA LEU A 77 11.44 -10.55 -13.38
C LEU A 77 10.50 -10.79 -14.56
N LEU A 78 9.20 -10.78 -14.29
CA LEU A 78 8.14 -11.00 -15.26
C LEU A 78 7.49 -9.65 -15.63
N ILE A 79 7.62 -9.25 -16.87
CA ILE A 79 7.07 -8.01 -17.43
C ILE A 79 6.03 -8.37 -18.47
N ASN A 80 4.79 -8.52 -18.08
CA ASN A 80 3.62 -8.70 -18.96
C ASN A 80 2.65 -7.51 -18.83
N ALA A 81 1.52 -7.53 -19.52
CA ALA A 81 0.52 -6.47 -19.47
C ALA A 81 0.07 -6.15 -18.01
N GLN A 82 -0.24 -7.19 -17.23
CA GLN A 82 -0.66 -7.05 -15.83
C GLN A 82 0.43 -6.39 -14.97
N THR A 83 1.71 -6.80 -15.14
CA THR A 83 2.84 -6.22 -14.43
C THR A 83 3.03 -4.75 -14.77
N ARG A 84 3.11 -4.41 -16.07
CA ARG A 84 3.33 -3.03 -16.53
C ARG A 84 2.27 -2.10 -16.00
N PHE A 85 1.01 -2.54 -16.08
CA PHE A 85 -0.11 -1.76 -15.59
C PHE A 85 -0.08 -1.55 -14.07
N MET A 86 0.19 -2.61 -13.29
CA MET A 86 0.29 -2.51 -11.84
C MET A 86 1.48 -1.66 -11.38
N LEU A 87 2.63 -1.74 -12.07
CA LEU A 87 3.78 -0.87 -11.80
C LEU A 87 3.42 0.60 -11.96
N PHE A 88 2.75 0.95 -13.05
CA PHE A 88 2.29 2.31 -13.29
C PHE A 88 1.29 2.78 -12.24
N LEU A 89 0.30 1.94 -11.90
CA LEU A 89 -0.73 2.25 -10.91
C LEU A 89 -0.14 2.52 -9.52
N VAL A 90 0.75 1.65 -9.05
CA VAL A 90 1.42 1.81 -7.75
C VAL A 90 2.20 3.11 -7.70
N GLN A 91 2.93 3.43 -8.75
CA GLN A 91 3.81 4.59 -8.75
C GLN A 91 3.08 5.92 -8.91
N ILE A 92 2.02 5.98 -9.72
CA ILE A 92 1.23 7.20 -9.85
C ILE A 92 0.52 7.54 -8.54
N ILE A 93 -0.03 6.54 -7.85
CA ILE A 93 -0.62 6.73 -6.51
C ILE A 93 0.45 7.14 -5.50
N ALA A 94 1.63 6.49 -5.50
CA ALA A 94 2.74 6.86 -4.63
C ALA A 94 3.21 8.31 -4.88
N CYS A 95 3.23 8.76 -6.12
CA CYS A 95 3.58 10.15 -6.47
C CYS A 95 2.58 11.15 -5.86
N PHE A 96 1.27 10.91 -6.00
CA PHE A 96 0.24 11.76 -5.37
C PHE A 96 0.33 11.74 -3.84
N VAL A 97 0.58 10.57 -3.25
CA VAL A 97 0.76 10.45 -1.80
C VAL A 97 2.01 11.19 -1.33
N ASN A 98 3.14 11.09 -2.04
CA ASN A 98 4.35 11.86 -1.72
C ASN A 98 4.11 13.37 -1.81
N LEU A 99 3.46 13.85 -2.87
CA LEU A 99 3.13 15.26 -3.05
C LEU A 99 2.23 15.79 -1.91
N PHE A 100 1.19 15.03 -1.54
CA PHE A 100 0.32 15.38 -0.41
C PHE A 100 1.09 15.41 0.93
N SER A 101 1.99 14.45 1.12
CA SER A 101 2.76 14.29 2.35
C SER A 101 3.74 15.44 2.61
N LEU A 102 4.17 16.18 1.58
CA LEU A 102 5.02 17.37 1.75
C LEU A 102 4.41 18.38 2.73
N LYS A 103 3.10 18.58 2.64
CA LYS A 103 2.38 19.50 3.54
C LYS A 103 1.91 18.79 4.81
N TYR A 104 1.42 17.54 4.70
CA TYR A 104 0.82 16.83 5.82
C TYR A 104 1.83 16.44 6.90
N MET A 105 3.05 16.05 6.50
CA MET A 105 4.13 15.62 7.41
C MET A 105 5.21 16.70 7.62
N GLY A 106 5.04 17.89 7.04
CA GLY A 106 6.10 18.91 7.01
C GLY A 106 6.59 19.38 8.38
N ASP A 107 5.74 19.34 9.40
CA ASP A 107 6.06 19.76 10.76
C ASP A 107 6.39 18.56 11.69
N ASP A 108 6.34 17.31 11.19
CA ASP A 108 6.62 16.12 12.01
C ASP A 108 8.14 15.92 12.17
N PRO A 109 8.65 15.76 13.39
CA PRO A 109 10.09 15.56 13.64
C PRO A 109 10.64 14.27 13.01
N GLY A 110 9.78 13.30 12.67
CA GLY A 110 10.15 12.05 12.02
C GLY A 110 10.01 12.05 10.50
N VAL A 111 9.88 13.21 9.85
CA VAL A 111 9.59 13.34 8.42
C VAL A 111 10.56 12.58 7.52
N ASN A 112 11.87 12.58 7.83
CA ASN A 112 12.89 11.85 7.07
C ASN A 112 12.61 10.34 7.09
N ARG A 113 12.32 9.81 8.28
CA ARG A 113 11.96 8.41 8.48
C ARG A 113 10.67 8.05 7.76
N PHE A 114 9.69 8.96 7.76
CA PHE A 114 8.43 8.75 7.04
C PHE A 114 8.65 8.57 5.53
N PHE A 115 9.36 9.50 4.88
CA PHE A 115 9.66 9.40 3.46
C PHE A 115 10.58 8.23 3.11
N ALA A 116 11.53 7.89 3.99
CA ALA A 116 12.34 6.68 3.84
C ALA A 116 11.45 5.42 3.82
N TYR A 117 10.55 5.27 4.79
CA TYR A 117 9.63 4.13 4.85
C TYR A 117 8.68 4.07 3.66
N LEU A 118 8.21 5.21 3.13
CA LEU A 118 7.42 5.24 1.91
C LEU A 118 8.21 4.70 0.71
N ASN A 119 9.47 5.11 0.54
CA ASN A 119 10.32 4.61 -0.54
C ASN A 119 10.57 3.10 -0.42
N LEU A 120 10.87 2.59 0.78
CA LEU A 120 11.03 1.15 1.01
C LEU A 120 9.73 0.38 0.70
N PHE A 121 8.58 0.95 1.05
CA PHE A 121 7.29 0.34 0.80
C PHE A 121 6.98 0.26 -0.71
N VAL A 122 7.26 1.33 -1.46
CA VAL A 122 7.12 1.33 -2.92
C VAL A 122 8.09 0.33 -3.54
N PHE A 123 9.36 0.32 -3.16
CA PHE A 123 10.35 -0.68 -3.59
C PHE A 123 9.83 -2.10 -3.40
N SER A 124 9.32 -2.41 -2.20
CA SER A 124 8.81 -3.73 -1.87
C SER A 124 7.62 -4.14 -2.75
N MET A 125 6.71 -3.19 -3.00
CA MET A 125 5.55 -3.44 -3.85
C MET A 125 5.93 -3.62 -5.32
N LEU A 126 6.89 -2.83 -5.83
CA LEU A 126 7.41 -3.00 -7.19
C LEU A 126 8.08 -4.36 -7.38
N GLY A 127 8.87 -4.80 -6.38
CA GLY A 127 9.47 -6.13 -6.37
C GLY A 127 8.44 -7.26 -6.36
N LEU A 128 7.35 -7.09 -5.59
CA LEU A 128 6.23 -8.03 -5.56
C LEU A 128 5.54 -8.14 -6.93
N VAL A 129 5.27 -7.00 -7.57
CA VAL A 129 4.59 -6.95 -8.88
C VAL A 129 5.46 -7.54 -9.98
N LEU A 130 6.78 -7.35 -9.92
CA LEU A 130 7.75 -7.87 -10.88
C LEU A 130 8.09 -9.35 -10.68
N ALA A 131 7.73 -9.95 -9.54
CA ALA A 131 8.09 -11.33 -9.24
C ALA A 131 7.59 -12.30 -10.31
N GLY A 132 8.50 -13.09 -10.88
CA GLY A 132 8.21 -14.12 -11.89
C GLY A 132 7.90 -15.49 -11.30
N ASN A 133 8.12 -15.69 -9.99
CA ASN A 133 7.83 -16.93 -9.30
C ASN A 133 7.26 -16.70 -7.90
N LEU A 134 6.60 -17.72 -7.35
CA LEU A 134 5.91 -17.66 -6.05
C LEU A 134 6.87 -17.43 -4.87
N LEU A 135 8.08 -17.99 -4.90
CA LEU A 135 9.04 -17.82 -3.80
C LEU A 135 9.58 -16.38 -3.72
N GLN A 136 9.89 -15.79 -4.87
CA GLN A 136 10.29 -14.38 -4.97
C GLN A 136 9.14 -13.46 -4.57
N LEU A 137 7.91 -13.76 -5.02
CA LEU A 137 6.73 -13.02 -4.63
C LEU A 137 6.54 -13.07 -3.12
N TYR A 138 6.73 -14.24 -2.48
CA TYR A 138 6.66 -14.40 -1.03
C TYR A 138 7.71 -13.53 -0.31
N PHE A 139 8.94 -13.46 -0.82
CA PHE A 139 9.97 -12.59 -0.24
C PHE A 139 9.53 -11.11 -0.20
N PHE A 140 9.05 -10.58 -1.32
CA PHE A 140 8.56 -9.20 -1.36
C PHE A 140 7.23 -9.01 -0.61
N TRP A 141 6.40 -10.03 -0.54
CA TRP A 141 5.18 -10.08 0.26
C TRP A 141 5.44 -9.85 1.74
N GLU A 142 6.47 -10.49 2.26
CA GLU A 142 6.94 -10.31 3.62
C GLU A 142 7.51 -8.91 3.85
N LEU A 143 8.26 -8.40 2.87
CA LEU A 143 8.84 -7.06 2.96
C LEU A 143 7.75 -5.97 2.94
N VAL A 144 6.70 -6.12 2.11
CA VAL A 144 5.51 -5.25 2.13
C VAL A 144 4.83 -5.28 3.51
N GLY A 145 4.71 -6.46 4.11
CA GLY A 145 4.18 -6.63 5.47
C GLY A 145 5.01 -5.89 6.52
N PHE A 146 6.33 -6.01 6.45
CA PHE A 146 7.26 -5.30 7.33
C PHE A 146 7.19 -3.78 7.16
N CYS A 147 7.15 -3.29 5.92
CA CYS A 147 7.01 -1.86 5.65
C CYS A 147 5.69 -1.29 6.19
N SER A 148 4.60 -2.04 6.07
CA SER A 148 3.31 -1.63 6.64
C SER A 148 3.35 -1.55 8.17
N TYR A 149 4.03 -2.49 8.84
CA TYR A 149 4.28 -2.43 10.28
C TYR A 149 4.99 -1.13 10.69
N LEU A 150 6.04 -0.74 9.94
CA LEU A 150 6.78 0.51 10.19
C LEU A 150 5.91 1.77 9.97
N LEU A 151 5.05 1.76 8.95
CA LEU A 151 4.18 2.89 8.62
C LEU A 151 2.98 3.02 9.56
N ILE A 152 2.35 1.91 9.97
CA ILE A 152 1.25 1.90 10.95
C ILE A 152 1.80 2.31 12.32
N GLY A 153 2.95 1.78 12.71
CA GLY A 153 3.65 2.10 13.94
C GLY A 153 4.53 3.36 13.87
N PHE A 154 4.35 4.24 12.89
CA PHE A 154 5.20 5.41 12.70
C PHE A 154 5.33 6.26 13.96
N TRP A 155 4.23 6.52 14.63
CA TRP A 155 4.19 7.16 15.95
C TRP A 155 4.33 6.12 17.08
N TYR A 156 5.44 5.40 17.09
CA TYR A 156 5.71 4.26 17.99
C TYR A 156 5.65 4.60 19.49
N THR A 157 5.75 5.87 19.86
CA THR A 157 5.57 6.32 21.24
C THR A 157 4.10 6.27 21.69
N ARG A 158 3.15 6.25 20.73
CA ARG A 158 1.72 6.13 21.05
C ARG A 158 1.37 4.66 21.23
N LYS A 159 0.88 4.27 22.39
CA LYS A 159 0.49 2.88 22.70
C LYS A 159 -0.51 2.30 21.69
N THR A 160 -1.44 3.13 21.20
CA THR A 160 -2.44 2.73 20.19
C THR A 160 -1.81 2.37 18.85
N SER A 161 -0.88 3.19 18.35
CA SER A 161 -0.19 2.93 17.08
C SER A 161 0.71 1.69 17.15
N ASN A 162 1.40 1.52 18.28
CA ASN A 162 2.26 0.34 18.49
C ASN A 162 1.43 -0.95 18.57
N ALA A 163 0.33 -0.96 19.34
CA ALA A 163 -0.56 -2.11 19.43
C ALA A 163 -1.19 -2.46 18.07
N ALA A 164 -1.63 -1.44 17.31
CA ALA A 164 -2.18 -1.64 15.97
C ALA A 164 -1.16 -2.22 14.98
N ALA A 165 0.09 -1.75 15.02
CA ALA A 165 1.17 -2.25 14.18
C ALA A 165 1.48 -3.73 14.50
N ILE A 166 1.61 -4.08 15.79
CA ILE A 166 1.85 -5.47 16.23
C ILE A 166 0.68 -6.36 15.80
N LYS A 167 -0.57 -5.94 16.01
CA LYS A 167 -1.75 -6.69 15.60
C LYS A 167 -1.76 -6.95 14.10
N ALA A 168 -1.54 -5.91 13.30
CA ALA A 168 -1.47 -6.03 11.85
C ALA A 168 -0.37 -7.00 11.42
N PHE A 169 0.82 -6.91 12.01
CA PHE A 169 1.94 -7.78 11.70
C PHE A 169 1.64 -9.25 12.04
N LEU A 170 1.16 -9.53 13.26
CA LEU A 170 0.90 -10.90 13.72
C LEU A 170 -0.20 -11.60 12.91
N LEU A 171 -1.32 -10.89 12.63
CA LEU A 171 -2.41 -11.47 11.84
C LEU A 171 -1.98 -11.76 10.39
N ASN A 172 -1.15 -10.87 9.80
CA ASN A 172 -0.58 -11.15 8.50
C ASN A 172 0.33 -12.37 8.52
N ARG A 173 1.17 -12.56 9.56
CA ARG A 173 2.04 -13.73 9.70
C ARG A 173 1.29 -15.06 9.74
N ILE A 174 0.08 -15.08 10.33
CA ILE A 174 -0.76 -16.28 10.31
C ILE A 174 -1.12 -16.66 8.86
N GLY A 175 -1.56 -15.69 8.07
CA GLY A 175 -1.88 -15.94 6.65
C GLY A 175 -0.66 -16.28 5.81
N ASP A 176 0.49 -15.64 6.10
CA ASP A 176 1.74 -15.87 5.39
C ASP A 176 2.27 -17.29 5.61
N ALA A 177 2.01 -17.91 6.79
CA ALA A 177 2.33 -19.31 7.04
C ALA A 177 1.50 -20.27 6.15
N PHE A 178 0.20 -20.02 5.99
CA PHE A 178 -0.63 -20.76 5.03
C PHE A 178 -0.17 -20.55 3.59
N PHE A 179 0.16 -19.32 3.24
CA PHE A 179 0.68 -19.00 1.91
C PHE A 179 1.95 -19.80 1.58
N LEU A 180 2.91 -19.83 2.49
CA LEU A 180 4.14 -20.60 2.33
C LEU A 180 3.88 -22.11 2.19
N ALA A 181 2.96 -22.65 2.99
CA ALA A 181 2.55 -24.05 2.86
C ALA A 181 1.94 -24.35 1.48
N GLY A 182 1.11 -23.44 0.96
CA GLY A 182 0.53 -23.52 -0.39
C GLY A 182 1.60 -23.50 -1.49
N ILE A 183 2.62 -22.64 -1.36
CA ILE A 183 3.76 -22.58 -2.30
C ILE A 183 4.50 -23.92 -2.36
N PHE A 184 4.81 -24.51 -1.22
CA PHE A 184 5.51 -25.80 -1.19
C PHE A 184 4.63 -26.95 -1.71
N LEU A 185 3.32 -26.89 -1.47
CA LEU A 185 2.41 -27.90 -2.02
C LEU A 185 2.29 -27.78 -3.55
N LEU A 186 2.26 -26.58 -4.11
CA LEU A 186 2.32 -26.38 -5.56
C LEU A 186 3.66 -26.86 -6.14
N PHE A 187 4.77 -26.55 -5.48
CA PHE A 187 6.07 -27.08 -5.89
C PHE A 187 6.11 -28.61 -5.88
N TYR A 188 5.49 -29.24 -4.88
CA TYR A 188 5.38 -30.70 -4.82
C TYR A 188 4.56 -31.25 -6.00
N LEU A 189 3.52 -30.54 -6.44
CA LEU A 189 2.61 -30.96 -7.53
C LEU A 189 3.21 -30.70 -8.92
N TYR A 190 3.88 -29.57 -9.12
CA TYR A 190 4.33 -29.11 -10.43
C TYR A 190 5.86 -29.14 -10.62
N GLY A 191 6.63 -29.22 -9.55
CA GLY A 191 8.10 -29.22 -9.58
C GLY A 191 8.74 -27.88 -9.93
N THR A 192 7.95 -26.79 -9.94
CA THR A 192 8.38 -25.42 -10.26
C THR A 192 7.72 -24.41 -9.34
N PHE A 193 8.32 -23.21 -9.25
CA PHE A 193 7.75 -22.03 -8.60
C PHE A 193 7.30 -20.97 -9.61
N GLY A 194 7.64 -21.12 -10.90
CA GLY A 194 7.41 -20.13 -11.95
C GLY A 194 5.95 -19.98 -12.36
N PHE A 195 5.47 -18.75 -12.49
CA PHE A 195 4.07 -18.51 -12.91
C PHE A 195 3.80 -18.96 -14.35
N ASP A 196 4.76 -18.77 -15.24
CA ASP A 196 4.64 -19.19 -16.64
C ASP A 196 4.62 -20.70 -16.79
N ASP A 197 5.38 -21.39 -15.93
CA ASP A 197 5.48 -22.85 -15.93
C ASP A 197 4.15 -23.52 -15.54
N PHE A 198 3.37 -22.93 -14.63
CA PHE A 198 2.11 -23.52 -14.18
C PHE A 198 1.07 -23.67 -15.30
N ALA A 199 1.11 -22.80 -16.31
CA ALA A 199 0.20 -22.87 -17.46
C ALA A 199 0.58 -24.01 -18.44
N HIS A 200 1.83 -24.45 -18.43
CA HIS A 200 2.40 -25.35 -19.43
C HIS A 200 2.87 -26.71 -18.87
N SER A 201 3.07 -26.80 -17.53
CA SER A 201 3.52 -28.02 -16.88
C SER A 201 2.37 -28.91 -16.46
N PRO A 202 2.34 -30.19 -16.86
CA PRO A 202 1.36 -31.12 -16.33
C PRO A 202 1.64 -31.39 -14.84
N LEU A 203 0.59 -31.79 -14.13
CA LEU A 203 0.73 -32.32 -12.77
C LEU A 203 1.67 -33.52 -12.79
N ILE A 204 2.61 -33.58 -11.84
CA ILE A 204 3.51 -34.71 -11.70
C ILE A 204 2.68 -35.90 -11.23
N GLU A 205 2.62 -36.97 -12.06
CA GLU A 205 1.96 -38.22 -11.67
C GLU A 205 2.71 -38.88 -10.51
N ARG A 206 2.05 -38.98 -9.37
CA ARG A 206 2.54 -39.66 -8.16
C ARG A 206 1.41 -40.48 -7.57
N ASN A 207 1.76 -41.57 -6.91
CA ASN A 207 0.79 -42.32 -6.15
C ASN A 207 0.43 -41.60 -4.86
N TYR A 208 -0.66 -40.82 -4.89
CA TYR A 208 -1.19 -40.12 -3.73
C TYR A 208 -2.01 -41.11 -2.86
N ILE A 209 -1.75 -41.11 -1.54
CA ILE A 209 -2.32 -42.15 -0.64
C ILE A 209 -3.77 -41.82 -0.23
N TYR A 210 -4.15 -40.55 -0.09
CA TYR A 210 -5.45 -40.14 0.48
C TYR A 210 -6.24 -39.14 -0.37
N LEU A 211 -5.59 -38.33 -1.19
CA LEU A 211 -6.21 -37.29 -2.02
C LEU A 211 -5.72 -37.45 -3.46
N ASP A 212 -6.58 -37.14 -4.42
CA ASP A 212 -6.15 -37.07 -5.81
C ASP A 212 -5.42 -35.75 -6.12
N ALA A 213 -4.79 -35.66 -7.27
CA ALA A 213 -4.02 -34.48 -7.67
C ALA A 213 -4.88 -33.18 -7.74
N GLY A 214 -6.15 -33.30 -8.17
CA GLY A 214 -7.07 -32.16 -8.24
C GLY A 214 -7.49 -31.66 -6.85
N GLN A 215 -7.72 -32.56 -5.90
CA GLN A 215 -7.99 -32.21 -4.50
C GLN A 215 -6.79 -31.55 -3.84
N LEU A 216 -5.58 -32.03 -4.11
CA LEU A 216 -4.35 -31.42 -3.62
C LEU A 216 -4.10 -30.05 -4.24
N GLN A 217 -4.41 -29.86 -5.51
CA GLN A 217 -4.37 -28.56 -6.16
C GLN A 217 -5.37 -27.59 -5.51
N THR A 218 -6.60 -28.04 -5.26
CA THR A 218 -7.63 -27.24 -4.54
C THR A 218 -7.11 -26.85 -3.15
N LEU A 219 -6.53 -27.77 -2.41
CA LEU A 219 -5.94 -27.50 -1.09
C LEU A 219 -4.80 -26.49 -1.20
N ALA A 220 -3.92 -26.63 -2.20
CA ALA A 220 -2.81 -25.70 -2.41
C ALA A 220 -3.30 -24.27 -2.69
N VAL A 221 -4.32 -24.11 -3.55
CA VAL A 221 -4.94 -22.82 -3.84
C VAL A 221 -5.61 -22.23 -2.60
N LEU A 222 -6.32 -23.03 -1.80
CA LEU A 222 -6.92 -22.56 -0.55
C LEU A 222 -5.87 -22.15 0.49
N LEU A 223 -4.72 -22.83 0.54
CA LEU A 223 -3.59 -22.42 1.38
C LEU A 223 -2.97 -21.09 0.89
N LEU A 224 -2.78 -20.91 -0.42
CA LEU A 224 -2.39 -19.60 -0.97
C LEU A 224 -3.41 -18.50 -0.62
N PHE A 225 -4.71 -18.84 -0.68
CA PHE A 225 -5.79 -17.93 -0.31
C PHE A 225 -5.72 -17.51 1.16
N GLY A 226 -5.16 -18.33 2.06
CA GLY A 226 -4.85 -17.93 3.44
C GLY A 226 -4.00 -16.66 3.52
N GLY A 227 -2.97 -16.53 2.68
CA GLY A 227 -2.18 -15.30 2.54
C GLY A 227 -3.00 -14.13 2.00
N VAL A 228 -3.86 -14.39 1.01
CA VAL A 228 -4.79 -13.38 0.47
C VAL A 228 -5.75 -12.89 1.55
N MET A 229 -6.32 -13.80 2.35
CA MET A 229 -7.21 -13.43 3.46
C MET A 229 -6.55 -12.48 4.45
N ALA A 230 -5.27 -12.68 4.72
CA ALA A 230 -4.52 -11.82 5.62
C ALA A 230 -4.24 -10.43 5.00
N LYS A 231 -3.58 -10.35 3.85
CA LYS A 231 -3.19 -9.07 3.23
C LYS A 231 -4.40 -8.28 2.73
N SER A 232 -5.34 -8.93 2.06
CA SER A 232 -6.57 -8.28 1.57
C SER A 232 -7.70 -8.22 2.60
N ALA A 233 -7.38 -8.50 3.87
CA ALA A 233 -8.31 -8.37 4.99
C ALA A 233 -9.66 -9.05 4.77
N GLN A 234 -9.64 -10.33 4.33
CA GLN A 234 -10.84 -11.14 4.17
C GLN A 234 -11.18 -11.88 5.47
N LEU A 235 -12.45 -12.25 5.64
CA LEU A 235 -12.89 -13.07 6.77
C LEU A 235 -12.09 -14.38 6.87
N PRO A 236 -11.67 -14.76 8.07
CA PRO A 236 -11.83 -14.08 9.36
C PRO A 236 -10.71 -13.09 9.72
N LEU A 237 -9.69 -12.87 8.87
CA LEU A 237 -8.46 -12.14 9.18
C LEU A 237 -8.55 -10.61 8.95
N GLN A 238 -9.76 -10.04 8.81
CA GLN A 238 -9.98 -8.62 8.46
C GLN A 238 -9.72 -7.61 9.59
N VAL A 239 -9.68 -8.06 10.84
CA VAL A 239 -9.76 -7.19 12.03
C VAL A 239 -8.58 -6.24 12.25
N TRP A 240 -7.46 -6.45 11.57
CA TRP A 240 -6.30 -5.56 11.69
C TRP A 240 -6.43 -4.26 10.88
N LEU A 241 -7.21 -4.30 9.77
CA LEU A 241 -7.24 -3.20 8.82
C LEU A 241 -7.86 -1.92 9.37
N PRO A 242 -9.00 -1.96 10.12
CA PRO A 242 -9.54 -0.77 10.76
C PRO A 242 -8.64 -0.18 11.85
N ASP A 243 -7.84 -0.99 12.52
CA ASP A 243 -6.91 -0.52 13.55
C ASP A 243 -5.63 0.08 12.94
N ALA A 244 -5.26 -0.34 11.73
CA ALA A 244 -4.17 0.26 10.96
C ALA A 244 -4.33 1.78 10.72
N MET A 245 -5.54 2.32 10.96
CA MET A 245 -5.83 3.76 10.89
C MET A 245 -5.11 4.60 11.95
N ALA A 246 -4.43 3.98 12.91
CA ALA A 246 -3.59 4.66 13.90
C ALA A 246 -2.32 5.32 13.28
N GLY A 247 -1.93 4.92 12.09
CA GLY A 247 -0.83 5.52 11.33
C GLY A 247 -1.17 6.84 10.65
N PRO A 248 -0.17 7.53 10.03
CA PRO A 248 -0.39 8.76 9.27
C PRO A 248 -1.34 8.55 8.08
N THR A 249 -2.23 9.52 7.83
CA THR A 249 -3.26 9.37 6.78
C THR A 249 -2.68 9.15 5.37
N PRO A 250 -1.57 9.79 4.94
CA PRO A 250 -0.97 9.48 3.65
C PRO A 250 -0.45 8.04 3.54
N ALA A 251 0.09 7.47 4.63
CA ALA A 251 0.47 6.05 4.68
C ALA A 251 -0.77 5.16 4.53
N SER A 252 -1.88 5.49 5.23
CA SER A 252 -3.15 4.79 5.06
C SER A 252 -3.66 4.87 3.62
N ALA A 253 -3.58 6.04 2.97
CA ALA A 253 -3.97 6.19 1.58
C ALA A 253 -3.20 5.23 0.65
N LEU A 254 -1.87 5.12 0.82
CA LEU A 254 -1.04 4.24 0.00
C LEU A 254 -1.33 2.76 0.28
N ILE A 255 -1.41 2.36 1.56
CA ILE A 255 -1.67 0.97 1.98
C ILE A 255 -3.01 0.48 1.43
N HIS A 256 -4.06 1.32 1.47
CA HIS A 256 -5.44 0.94 1.15
C HIS A 256 -5.84 1.13 -0.31
N ALA A 257 -5.07 1.93 -1.09
CA ALA A 257 -5.44 2.22 -2.47
C ALA A 257 -4.81 1.25 -3.48
N ALA A 258 -3.48 1.15 -3.52
CA ALA A 258 -2.78 0.50 -4.63
C ALA A 258 -1.66 -0.47 -4.22
N THR A 259 -1.48 -0.75 -2.90
CA THR A 259 -0.32 -1.51 -2.47
C THR A 259 -0.69 -2.76 -1.65
N MET A 260 -0.45 -2.78 -0.36
CA MET A 260 -0.51 -3.98 0.49
C MET A 260 -1.82 -4.76 0.35
N VAL A 261 -2.96 -4.07 0.47
CA VAL A 261 -4.28 -4.73 0.49
C VAL A 261 -4.70 -5.27 -0.87
N VAL A 262 -4.18 -4.74 -1.95
CA VAL A 262 -4.46 -5.22 -3.31
C VAL A 262 -3.49 -6.33 -3.74
N ALA A 263 -2.41 -6.56 -3.00
CA ALA A 263 -1.44 -7.62 -3.28
C ALA A 263 -2.10 -9.01 -3.33
N GLY A 264 -3.10 -9.27 -2.47
CA GLY A 264 -3.85 -10.53 -2.49
C GLY A 264 -4.71 -10.69 -3.75
N VAL A 265 -5.38 -9.63 -4.20
CA VAL A 265 -6.14 -9.64 -5.46
C VAL A 265 -5.20 -9.85 -6.65
N PHE A 266 -4.04 -9.18 -6.64
CA PHE A 266 -3.00 -9.37 -7.65
C PHE A 266 -2.45 -10.80 -7.68
N LEU A 267 -2.20 -11.41 -6.51
CA LEU A 267 -1.79 -12.82 -6.39
C LEU A 267 -2.84 -13.75 -7.00
N LEU A 268 -4.14 -13.57 -6.67
CA LEU A 268 -5.21 -14.37 -7.27
C LEU A 268 -5.22 -14.26 -8.80
N GLY A 269 -4.99 -13.07 -9.36
CA GLY A 269 -4.85 -12.88 -10.79
C GLY A 269 -3.65 -13.63 -11.38
N ARG A 270 -2.53 -13.75 -10.64
CA ARG A 270 -1.33 -14.51 -11.07
C ARG A 270 -1.56 -16.02 -11.07
N VAL A 271 -2.32 -16.52 -10.09
CA VAL A 271 -2.61 -17.95 -9.93
C VAL A 271 -3.99 -18.34 -10.49
N ALA A 272 -4.66 -17.44 -11.23
CA ALA A 272 -5.99 -17.69 -11.79
C ALA A 272 -6.10 -19.02 -12.57
N PRO A 273 -5.11 -19.44 -13.38
CA PRO A 273 -5.17 -20.72 -14.07
C PRO A 273 -5.16 -21.96 -13.16
N LEU A 274 -4.72 -21.80 -11.90
CA LEU A 274 -4.67 -22.90 -10.91
C LEU A 274 -5.97 -23.02 -10.09
N ILE A 275 -6.87 -22.02 -10.15
CA ILE A 275 -8.09 -21.99 -9.34
C ILE A 275 -9.06 -23.04 -9.84
N THR A 276 -9.26 -24.09 -9.06
CA THR A 276 -10.25 -25.13 -9.31
C THR A 276 -11.67 -24.59 -9.04
N PRO A 277 -12.74 -25.18 -9.63
CA PRO A 277 -14.12 -24.73 -9.40
C PRO A 277 -14.52 -24.69 -7.92
N ASP A 278 -14.09 -25.67 -7.12
CA ASP A 278 -14.39 -25.73 -5.69
C ASP A 278 -13.66 -24.62 -4.90
N ALA A 279 -12.37 -24.42 -5.19
CA ALA A 279 -11.62 -23.30 -4.61
C ALA A 279 -12.21 -21.97 -5.02
N GLY A 280 -12.61 -21.81 -6.29
CA GLY A 280 -13.25 -20.62 -6.83
C GLY A 280 -14.57 -20.28 -6.11
N PHE A 281 -15.42 -21.27 -5.86
CA PHE A 281 -16.65 -21.05 -5.10
C PHE A 281 -16.34 -20.61 -3.65
N PHE A 282 -15.40 -21.27 -2.96
CA PHE A 282 -15.01 -20.90 -1.60
C PHE A 282 -14.45 -19.45 -1.54
N ILE A 283 -13.60 -19.08 -2.49
CA ILE A 283 -13.01 -17.74 -2.61
C ILE A 283 -14.12 -16.71 -2.86
N SER A 284 -15.02 -16.97 -3.81
CA SER A 284 -16.11 -16.05 -4.17
C SER A 284 -17.09 -15.84 -3.01
N LEU A 285 -17.47 -16.90 -2.32
CA LEU A 285 -18.35 -16.82 -1.16
C LEU A 285 -17.70 -16.07 0.01
N THR A 286 -16.43 -16.36 0.29
CA THR A 286 -15.67 -15.64 1.35
C THR A 286 -15.57 -14.15 1.03
N GLY A 287 -15.28 -13.79 -0.22
CA GLY A 287 -15.24 -12.41 -0.66
C GLY A 287 -16.59 -11.71 -0.52
N ALA A 288 -17.67 -12.35 -0.96
CA ALA A 288 -19.03 -11.81 -0.88
C ALA A 288 -19.49 -11.61 0.59
N LEU A 289 -19.24 -12.59 1.47
CA LEU A 289 -19.54 -12.46 2.90
C LEU A 289 -18.72 -11.35 3.57
N THR A 290 -17.42 -11.27 3.24
CA THR A 290 -16.55 -10.19 3.74
C THR A 290 -17.10 -8.83 3.34
N SER A 291 -17.55 -8.69 2.09
CA SER A 291 -18.05 -7.42 1.57
C SER A 291 -19.30 -6.93 2.31
N VAL A 292 -20.24 -7.82 2.64
CA VAL A 292 -21.44 -7.50 3.42
C VAL A 292 -21.11 -7.14 4.86
N ILE A 293 -20.33 -7.98 5.55
CA ILE A 293 -19.99 -7.77 6.97
C ILE A 293 -19.22 -6.46 7.16
N ALA A 294 -18.29 -6.16 6.26
CA ALA A 294 -17.55 -4.90 6.28
C ALA A 294 -18.46 -3.71 5.95
N GLY A 295 -19.39 -3.84 4.99
CA GLY A 295 -20.38 -2.80 4.67
C GLY A 295 -21.28 -2.47 5.85
N ILE A 296 -21.77 -3.48 6.56
CA ILE A 296 -22.54 -3.29 7.81
C ILE A 296 -21.68 -2.60 8.85
N SER A 297 -20.43 -3.03 9.06
CA SER A 297 -19.54 -2.40 10.04
C SER A 297 -19.25 -0.94 9.69
N ALA A 298 -19.04 -0.60 8.42
CA ALA A 298 -18.82 0.77 7.96
C ALA A 298 -20.00 1.70 8.30
N LEU A 299 -21.23 1.20 8.17
CA LEU A 299 -22.46 1.97 8.44
C LEU A 299 -22.56 2.45 9.88
N TYR A 300 -22.01 1.69 10.83
CA TYR A 300 -22.10 2.00 12.27
C TYR A 300 -20.84 2.65 12.85
N GLN A 301 -19.77 2.88 12.06
CA GLN A 301 -18.57 3.58 12.53
C GLN A 301 -18.78 5.09 12.56
N ASN A 302 -18.17 5.76 13.53
CA ASN A 302 -18.19 7.21 13.67
C ASN A 302 -16.83 7.86 13.33
N ASP A 303 -15.75 7.09 13.30
CA ASP A 303 -14.43 7.53 12.90
C ASP A 303 -14.32 7.51 11.37
N LEU A 304 -14.02 8.67 10.75
CA LEU A 304 -13.95 8.84 9.30
C LEU A 304 -12.94 7.88 8.65
N LYS A 305 -11.76 7.71 9.25
CA LYS A 305 -10.74 6.79 8.74
C LYS A 305 -11.19 5.34 8.84
N LYS A 306 -11.88 4.96 9.92
CA LYS A 306 -12.40 3.59 10.10
C LYS A 306 -13.52 3.28 9.11
N VAL A 307 -14.42 4.24 8.81
CA VAL A 307 -15.43 4.06 7.75
C VAL A 307 -14.74 3.77 6.42
N LEU A 308 -13.71 4.55 6.05
CA LEU A 308 -12.95 4.34 4.83
C LEU A 308 -12.18 3.01 4.83
N ALA A 309 -11.69 2.54 5.97
CA ALA A 309 -11.05 1.24 6.11
C ALA A 309 -12.04 0.09 5.89
N PHE A 310 -13.20 0.09 6.54
CA PHE A 310 -14.24 -0.92 6.32
C PHE A 310 -14.77 -0.91 4.90
N SER A 311 -14.91 0.27 4.31
CA SER A 311 -15.28 0.37 2.90
C SER A 311 -14.19 -0.21 1.96
N THR A 312 -12.90 -0.17 2.36
CA THR A 312 -11.83 -0.86 1.63
C THR A 312 -11.96 -2.37 1.76
N VAL A 313 -12.17 -2.90 2.99
CA VAL A 313 -12.43 -4.35 3.18
C VAL A 313 -13.60 -4.82 2.33
N SER A 314 -14.69 -4.03 2.31
CA SER A 314 -15.90 -4.34 1.53
C SER A 314 -15.60 -4.41 0.02
N GLN A 315 -14.87 -3.45 -0.54
CA GLN A 315 -14.52 -3.45 -1.97
C GLN A 315 -13.49 -4.52 -2.33
N LEU A 316 -12.54 -4.83 -1.45
CA LEU A 316 -11.64 -5.96 -1.63
C LEU A 316 -12.40 -7.30 -1.64
N GLY A 317 -13.40 -7.46 -0.77
CA GLY A 317 -14.30 -8.61 -0.80
C GLY A 317 -15.03 -8.74 -2.14
N PHE A 318 -15.43 -7.61 -2.71
CA PHE A 318 -16.04 -7.55 -4.05
C PHE A 318 -15.08 -8.06 -5.14
N MET A 319 -13.81 -7.61 -5.13
CA MET A 319 -12.79 -8.05 -6.07
C MET A 319 -12.41 -9.53 -5.88
N VAL A 320 -12.27 -9.97 -4.63
CA VAL A 320 -11.96 -11.37 -4.30
C VAL A 320 -13.08 -12.29 -4.77
N ALA A 321 -14.36 -11.88 -4.62
CA ALA A 321 -15.49 -12.60 -5.16
C ALA A 321 -15.40 -12.73 -6.69
N GLY A 322 -15.07 -11.65 -7.39
CA GLY A 322 -14.84 -11.65 -8.83
C GLY A 322 -13.73 -12.61 -9.27
N MET A 323 -12.60 -12.59 -8.57
CA MET A 323 -11.49 -13.52 -8.82
C MET A 323 -11.91 -14.98 -8.64
N GLY A 324 -12.67 -15.29 -7.59
CA GLY A 324 -13.18 -16.65 -7.34
C GLY A 324 -14.16 -17.15 -8.40
N MET A 325 -14.90 -16.26 -9.03
CA MET A 325 -15.80 -16.57 -10.16
C MET A 325 -15.05 -16.73 -11.50
N GLY A 326 -13.72 -16.49 -11.53
CA GLY A 326 -12.91 -16.52 -12.75
C GLY A 326 -12.86 -15.19 -13.52
N GLU A 327 -13.47 -14.12 -12.98
CA GLU A 327 -13.56 -12.81 -13.64
C GLU A 327 -12.36 -11.92 -13.27
N THR A 328 -11.19 -12.36 -13.72
CA THR A 328 -9.91 -11.70 -13.42
C THR A 328 -9.86 -10.29 -13.98
N ALA A 329 -10.29 -10.08 -15.23
CA ALA A 329 -10.26 -8.77 -15.89
C ALA A 329 -11.14 -7.75 -15.18
N ALA A 330 -12.40 -8.10 -14.85
CA ALA A 330 -13.32 -7.23 -14.14
C ALA A 330 -12.82 -6.87 -12.74
N SER A 331 -12.21 -7.84 -12.02
CA SER A 331 -11.63 -7.62 -10.70
C SER A 331 -10.40 -6.72 -10.73
N LEU A 332 -9.50 -6.88 -11.70
CA LEU A 332 -8.34 -6.00 -11.90
C LEU A 332 -8.74 -4.60 -12.37
N PHE A 333 -9.81 -4.50 -13.19
CA PHE A 333 -10.36 -3.21 -13.56
C PHE A 333 -10.95 -2.47 -12.34
N HIS A 334 -11.70 -3.19 -11.49
CA HIS A 334 -12.20 -2.59 -10.26
C HIS A 334 -11.08 -2.21 -9.28
N LEU A 335 -10.00 -3.00 -9.20
CA LEU A 335 -8.78 -2.65 -8.45
C LEU A 335 -8.20 -1.31 -8.93
N THR A 336 -8.18 -1.09 -10.24
CA THR A 336 -7.66 0.14 -10.85
C THR A 336 -8.47 1.36 -10.47
N THR A 337 -9.76 1.32 -10.70
CA THR A 337 -10.67 2.43 -10.37
C THR A 337 -10.69 2.69 -8.87
N HIS A 338 -10.67 1.60 -8.06
CA HIS A 338 -10.56 1.63 -6.61
C HIS A 338 -9.31 2.38 -6.13
N ALA A 339 -8.16 2.16 -6.75
CA ALA A 339 -6.92 2.82 -6.36
C ALA A 339 -7.05 4.35 -6.41
N PHE A 340 -7.64 4.91 -7.47
CA PHE A 340 -7.82 6.35 -7.61
C PHE A 340 -8.84 6.92 -6.63
N PHE A 341 -10.06 6.38 -6.58
CA PHE A 341 -11.07 6.96 -5.69
C PHE A 341 -10.77 6.71 -4.21
N LYS A 342 -10.09 5.62 -3.83
CA LYS A 342 -9.69 5.39 -2.44
C LYS A 342 -8.56 6.29 -2.00
N ALA A 343 -7.52 6.45 -2.82
CA ALA A 343 -6.48 7.43 -2.54
C ALA A 343 -7.10 8.83 -2.38
N GLY A 344 -8.00 9.21 -3.29
CA GLY A 344 -8.73 10.48 -3.22
C GLY A 344 -9.50 10.65 -1.91
N LEU A 345 -10.30 9.66 -1.51
CA LEU A 345 -11.08 9.72 -0.27
C LEU A 345 -10.20 9.79 1.00
N PHE A 346 -9.13 8.98 1.07
CA PHE A 346 -8.22 9.03 2.22
C PHE A 346 -7.46 10.36 2.29
N LEU A 347 -7.02 10.90 1.16
CA LEU A 347 -6.33 12.19 1.15
C LEU A 347 -7.29 13.35 1.44
N CYS A 348 -8.53 13.31 0.93
CA CYS A 348 -9.57 14.25 1.35
C CYS A 348 -9.83 14.17 2.86
N ALA A 349 -9.98 12.96 3.41
CA ALA A 349 -10.13 12.77 4.86
C ALA A 349 -8.92 13.31 5.62
N GLY A 350 -7.69 13.11 5.10
CA GLY A 350 -6.48 13.69 5.67
C GLY A 350 -6.50 15.22 5.69
N ALA A 351 -6.95 15.86 4.62
CA ALA A 351 -7.10 17.30 4.53
C ALA A 351 -8.13 17.84 5.53
N VAL A 352 -9.30 17.17 5.64
CA VAL A 352 -10.35 17.50 6.62
C VAL A 352 -9.85 17.35 8.06
N ILE A 353 -9.24 16.24 8.40
CA ILE A 353 -8.69 15.96 9.74
C ILE A 353 -7.60 16.97 10.11
N SER A 354 -6.73 17.32 9.16
CA SER A 354 -5.70 18.36 9.35
C SER A 354 -6.32 19.73 9.61
N TYR A 355 -7.38 20.09 8.88
CA TYR A 355 -8.11 21.34 9.05
C TYR A 355 -8.82 21.43 10.41
N LEU A 356 -9.39 20.31 10.90
CA LEU A 356 -10.11 20.20 12.18
C LEU A 356 -9.20 19.81 13.37
N HIS A 357 -7.91 20.16 13.31
CA HIS A 357 -6.96 19.92 14.42
C HIS A 357 -6.92 18.45 14.90
N HIS A 358 -6.90 17.51 13.97
CA HIS A 358 -6.83 16.05 14.18
C HIS A 358 -8.12 15.39 14.73
N GLU A 359 -9.29 16.06 14.68
CA GLU A 359 -10.55 15.41 14.98
C GLU A 359 -10.89 14.37 13.90
N GLN A 360 -11.33 13.18 14.33
CA GLN A 360 -11.67 12.05 13.44
C GLN A 360 -13.13 11.62 13.57
N ASP A 361 -13.81 12.02 14.65
CA ASP A 361 -15.23 11.71 14.87
C ASP A 361 -16.13 12.55 13.95
N MET A 362 -16.78 11.89 12.98
CA MET A 362 -17.67 12.55 12.02
C MET A 362 -18.82 13.32 12.68
N ARG A 363 -19.26 12.92 13.88
CA ARG A 363 -20.34 13.59 14.63
C ARG A 363 -19.97 14.99 15.11
N LYS A 364 -18.66 15.30 15.15
CA LYS A 364 -18.09 16.60 15.51
C LYS A 364 -17.64 17.42 14.30
N MET A 365 -17.84 16.89 13.09
CA MET A 365 -17.52 17.56 11.84
C MET A 365 -18.76 18.30 11.31
N GLY A 366 -18.59 19.14 10.30
CA GLY A 366 -19.67 19.81 9.59
C GLY A 366 -19.32 21.20 9.10
N ASP A 367 -20.21 21.81 8.32
CA ASP A 367 -20.05 23.15 7.70
C ASP A 367 -18.74 23.31 6.87
N LEU A 368 -18.28 22.20 6.27
CA LEU A 368 -17.02 22.17 5.52
C LEU A 368 -17.20 22.49 4.04
N VAL A 369 -18.41 22.46 3.49
CA VAL A 369 -18.68 22.76 2.07
C VAL A 369 -18.13 24.13 1.67
N ARG A 370 -18.35 25.14 2.50
CA ARG A 370 -17.89 26.51 2.25
C ARG A 370 -16.42 26.75 2.60
N LYS A 371 -15.92 26.02 3.60
CA LYS A 371 -14.55 26.18 4.12
C LYS A 371 -13.51 25.47 3.25
N MET A 372 -13.89 24.32 2.65
CA MET A 372 -13.01 23.48 1.84
C MET A 372 -13.70 23.01 0.54
N PRO A 373 -14.11 23.94 -0.36
CA PRO A 373 -14.96 23.61 -1.51
C PRO A 373 -14.29 22.66 -2.51
N ALA A 374 -12.98 22.75 -2.72
CA ALA A 374 -12.23 21.88 -3.61
C ALA A 374 -12.15 20.44 -3.04
N VAL A 375 -11.86 20.31 -1.75
CA VAL A 375 -11.83 19.00 -1.07
C VAL A 375 -13.22 18.40 -1.03
N PHE A 376 -14.28 19.19 -0.81
CA PHE A 376 -15.67 18.73 -0.88
C PHE A 376 -16.01 18.18 -2.27
N ALA A 377 -15.71 18.92 -3.33
CA ALA A 377 -15.96 18.47 -4.70
C ALA A 377 -15.22 17.14 -5.00
N ALA A 378 -13.93 17.06 -4.64
CA ALA A 378 -13.14 15.83 -4.79
C ALA A 378 -13.72 14.66 -3.98
N PHE A 379 -14.13 14.94 -2.74
CA PHE A 379 -14.73 13.90 -1.88
C PHE A 379 -16.04 13.37 -2.44
N VAL A 380 -16.91 14.24 -2.96
CA VAL A 380 -18.19 13.84 -3.59
C VAL A 380 -17.96 13.02 -4.86
N LEU A 381 -17.04 13.44 -5.73
CA LEU A 381 -16.72 12.69 -6.97
C LEU A 381 -16.15 11.30 -6.65
N CYS A 382 -15.19 11.21 -5.74
CA CYS A 382 -14.62 9.92 -5.31
C CYS A 382 -15.67 9.06 -4.58
N SER A 383 -16.56 9.67 -3.78
CA SER A 383 -17.68 8.98 -3.13
C SER A 383 -18.68 8.43 -4.15
N GLY A 384 -18.98 9.20 -5.18
CA GLY A 384 -19.80 8.77 -6.30
C GLY A 384 -19.21 7.57 -7.04
N ALA A 385 -17.89 7.58 -7.27
CA ALA A 385 -17.18 6.46 -7.86
C ALA A 385 -17.20 5.21 -6.94
N LEU A 386 -17.07 5.38 -5.62
CA LEU A 386 -17.16 4.28 -4.65
C LEU A 386 -18.56 3.64 -4.62
N ILE A 387 -19.63 4.43 -4.67
CA ILE A 387 -21.01 3.93 -4.75
C ILE A 387 -21.23 3.19 -6.09
N GLY A 388 -20.62 3.66 -7.16
CA GLY A 388 -20.86 3.23 -8.54
C GLY A 388 -21.93 4.10 -9.20
N LEU A 389 -21.82 5.42 -9.06
CA LEU A 389 -22.69 6.34 -9.81
C LEU A 389 -22.34 6.35 -11.29
N PRO A 390 -23.33 6.42 -12.20
CA PRO A 390 -23.09 6.70 -13.62
C PRO A 390 -22.10 7.86 -13.80
N LEU A 391 -21.37 7.87 -14.90
CA LEU A 391 -20.29 8.84 -15.20
C LEU A 391 -19.03 8.67 -14.33
N SER A 392 -18.88 7.53 -13.64
CA SER A 392 -17.64 7.22 -12.89
C SER A 392 -17.03 5.90 -13.36
N GLY A 393 -15.68 5.81 -13.23
CA GLY A 393 -14.97 4.53 -13.46
C GLY A 393 -15.42 3.43 -12.49
N GLY A 394 -15.84 3.83 -11.27
CA GLY A 394 -16.39 2.92 -10.27
C GLY A 394 -17.70 2.26 -10.70
N TYR A 395 -18.57 2.97 -11.44
CA TYR A 395 -19.76 2.39 -12.04
C TYR A 395 -19.38 1.27 -13.02
N LEU A 396 -18.55 1.60 -14.03
CA LEU A 396 -18.15 0.67 -15.06
C LEU A 396 -17.56 -0.62 -14.49
N SER A 397 -16.66 -0.49 -13.51
CA SER A 397 -15.94 -1.64 -12.93
C SER A 397 -16.82 -2.47 -11.99
N LYS A 398 -17.69 -1.83 -11.20
CA LYS A 398 -18.56 -2.51 -10.25
C LYS A 398 -19.68 -3.25 -10.96
N GLU A 399 -20.25 -2.64 -12.01
CA GLU A 399 -21.28 -3.25 -12.83
C GLU A 399 -20.75 -4.47 -13.57
N SER A 400 -19.51 -4.43 -14.08
CA SER A 400 -18.87 -5.58 -14.71
C SER A 400 -18.78 -6.79 -13.76
N ILE A 401 -18.38 -6.58 -12.49
CA ILE A 401 -18.31 -7.67 -11.49
C ILE A 401 -19.73 -8.17 -11.14
N LEU A 402 -20.71 -7.26 -10.98
CA LEU A 402 -22.09 -7.65 -10.67
C LEU A 402 -22.72 -8.45 -11.80
N ASN A 403 -22.51 -8.04 -13.04
CA ASN A 403 -22.99 -8.75 -14.22
C ASN A 403 -22.41 -10.17 -14.27
N ALA A 404 -21.11 -10.28 -14.10
CA ALA A 404 -20.43 -11.57 -14.04
C ALA A 404 -20.92 -12.44 -12.88
N ALA A 405 -21.21 -11.84 -11.72
CA ALA A 405 -21.76 -12.57 -10.58
C ALA A 405 -23.16 -13.12 -10.86
N TRP A 406 -24.03 -12.34 -11.48
CA TRP A 406 -25.36 -12.81 -11.86
C TRP A 406 -25.29 -13.90 -12.95
N ALA A 407 -24.40 -13.79 -13.93
CA ALA A 407 -24.14 -14.84 -14.90
C ALA A 407 -23.68 -16.14 -14.20
N TYR A 408 -22.70 -16.03 -13.29
CA TYR A 408 -22.19 -17.17 -12.50
C TYR A 408 -23.29 -17.85 -11.65
N GLY A 409 -24.20 -17.07 -11.06
CA GLY A 409 -25.30 -17.59 -10.26
C GLY A 409 -26.40 -18.26 -11.10
N LEU A 410 -26.76 -17.67 -12.26
CA LEU A 410 -27.84 -18.16 -13.09
C LEU A 410 -27.46 -19.38 -13.97
N GLU A 411 -26.19 -19.48 -14.37
CA GLU A 411 -25.67 -20.64 -15.13
C GLU A 411 -25.46 -21.89 -14.27
N SER A 412 -25.66 -21.81 -12.97
CA SER A 412 -25.23 -22.85 -12.02
C SER A 412 -26.32 -23.27 -11.04
N VAL A 413 -26.01 -24.22 -10.18
CA VAL A 413 -26.86 -24.75 -9.13
C VAL A 413 -27.26 -23.68 -8.11
N ASP A 414 -28.48 -23.77 -7.54
CA ASP A 414 -29.17 -22.81 -6.67
C ASP A 414 -28.31 -22.14 -5.57
N TYR A 415 -27.35 -22.84 -4.97
CA TYR A 415 -26.50 -22.26 -3.90
C TYR A 415 -25.53 -21.18 -4.40
N LYS A 416 -25.18 -21.16 -5.68
CA LYS A 416 -24.30 -20.15 -6.26
C LYS A 416 -24.98 -18.79 -6.41
N LEU A 417 -26.33 -18.73 -6.41
CA LEU A 417 -27.11 -17.49 -6.37
C LEU A 417 -26.84 -16.66 -5.09
N LEU A 418 -26.29 -17.28 -4.05
CA LEU A 418 -25.92 -16.54 -2.84
C LEU A 418 -24.86 -15.47 -3.10
N VAL A 419 -23.91 -15.71 -4.00
CA VAL A 419 -22.81 -14.76 -4.31
C VAL A 419 -23.36 -13.46 -4.93
N PRO A 420 -24.11 -13.46 -6.06
CA PRO A 420 -24.66 -12.23 -6.61
C PRO A 420 -25.65 -11.52 -5.65
N ALA A 421 -26.43 -12.26 -4.88
CA ALA A 421 -27.35 -11.68 -3.90
C ALA A 421 -26.57 -10.89 -2.80
N LEU A 422 -25.49 -11.46 -2.27
CA LEU A 422 -24.64 -10.79 -1.28
C LEU A 422 -23.92 -9.57 -1.88
N LEU A 423 -23.40 -9.65 -3.11
CA LEU A 423 -22.75 -8.51 -3.77
C LEU A 423 -23.74 -7.38 -4.07
N THR A 424 -24.96 -7.73 -4.46
CA THR A 424 -26.05 -6.77 -4.66
C THR A 424 -26.42 -6.06 -3.36
N LEU A 425 -26.55 -6.81 -2.25
CA LEU A 425 -26.74 -6.25 -0.90
C LEU A 425 -25.57 -5.34 -0.51
N THR A 426 -24.33 -5.71 -0.84
CA THR A 426 -23.15 -4.87 -0.58
C THR A 426 -23.23 -3.53 -1.32
N SER A 427 -23.75 -3.52 -2.56
CA SER A 427 -23.93 -2.27 -3.31
C SER A 427 -24.92 -1.32 -2.62
N PHE A 428 -26.03 -1.86 -2.08
CA PHE A 428 -26.94 -1.11 -1.24
C PHE A 428 -26.26 -0.53 0.01
N LEU A 429 -25.56 -1.37 0.78
CA LEU A 429 -24.84 -0.95 1.99
C LEU A 429 -23.78 0.12 1.68
N THR A 430 -23.10 -0.01 0.54
CA THR A 430 -22.12 0.99 0.08
C THR A 430 -22.74 2.37 -0.06
N THR A 431 -23.90 2.44 -0.70
CA THR A 431 -24.65 3.69 -0.83
C THR A 431 -25.01 4.25 0.55
N CYS A 432 -25.49 3.40 1.45
CA CYS A 432 -25.92 3.83 2.77
C CYS A 432 -24.78 4.45 3.58
N TYR A 433 -23.63 3.79 3.72
CA TYR A 433 -22.56 4.33 4.56
C TYR A 433 -21.85 5.52 3.91
N VAL A 434 -21.79 5.61 2.59
CA VAL A 434 -21.18 6.76 1.90
C VAL A 434 -22.05 7.99 2.02
N VAL A 435 -23.37 7.87 1.83
CA VAL A 435 -24.30 9.00 2.02
C VAL A 435 -24.20 9.52 3.45
N ARG A 436 -24.23 8.61 4.45
CA ARG A 436 -24.05 8.97 5.87
C ARG A 436 -22.74 9.73 6.09
N MET A 437 -21.63 9.24 5.52
CA MET A 437 -20.32 9.84 5.67
C MET A 437 -20.28 11.25 5.06
N VAL A 438 -20.79 11.45 3.84
CA VAL A 438 -20.84 12.76 3.17
C VAL A 438 -21.67 13.75 3.96
N VAL A 439 -22.87 13.35 4.42
CA VAL A 439 -23.77 14.22 5.17
C VAL A 439 -23.17 14.64 6.50
N MET A 440 -22.61 13.70 7.27
CA MET A 440 -22.01 14.01 8.55
C MET A 440 -20.76 14.89 8.45
N VAL A 441 -19.89 14.63 7.49
CA VAL A 441 -18.61 15.35 7.40
C VAL A 441 -18.79 16.77 6.88
N PHE A 442 -19.67 16.99 5.91
CA PHE A 442 -19.70 18.26 5.19
C PHE A 442 -20.90 19.16 5.51
N PHE A 443 -22.05 18.59 5.89
CA PHE A 443 -23.31 19.35 6.04
C PHE A 443 -23.75 19.53 7.50
N GLN A 444 -23.33 18.69 8.44
CA GLN A 444 -23.69 18.80 9.84
C GLN A 444 -23.20 20.12 10.47
N ARG A 445 -23.99 20.74 11.37
CA ARG A 445 -23.63 21.93 12.15
C ARG A 445 -23.82 21.68 13.63
N GLU A 446 -22.85 22.08 14.46
CA GLU A 446 -22.91 21.92 15.91
C GLU A 446 -24.02 22.74 16.59
N ASP A 447 -24.33 23.95 16.05
CA ASP A 447 -25.21 24.92 16.71
C ASP A 447 -26.59 25.10 16.05
N SER A 448 -27.00 24.21 15.15
CA SER A 448 -28.23 24.42 14.36
C SER A 448 -29.31 23.40 14.65
N PRO A 449 -30.57 23.84 14.91
CA PRO A 449 -31.73 22.93 14.93
C PRO A 449 -31.86 22.20 13.58
N VAL A 450 -32.37 20.98 13.59
CA VAL A 450 -32.52 20.13 12.41
C VAL A 450 -33.22 20.80 11.22
N GLU A 451 -34.19 21.66 11.51
CA GLU A 451 -34.91 22.44 10.49
C GLU A 451 -34.00 23.42 9.73
N ILE A 452 -33.05 24.06 10.44
CA ILE A 452 -32.07 24.94 9.82
C ILE A 452 -31.03 24.14 9.02
N ILE A 453 -30.71 22.92 9.44
CA ILE A 453 -29.83 22.01 8.67
C ILE A 453 -30.49 21.66 7.34
N LEU A 454 -31.77 21.30 7.33
CA LEU A 454 -32.49 20.98 6.11
C LEU A 454 -32.57 22.17 5.12
N ASP A 455 -32.89 23.37 5.64
CA ASP A 455 -32.95 24.60 4.83
C ASP A 455 -31.53 25.01 4.35
N THR A 456 -30.53 24.88 5.23
CA THR A 456 -29.12 25.18 4.90
C THR A 456 -28.54 24.16 3.94
N THR A 457 -28.84 22.87 4.07
CA THR A 457 -28.42 21.83 3.13
C THR A 457 -28.97 22.10 1.76
N LYS A 458 -30.27 22.43 1.65
CA LYS A 458 -30.90 22.83 0.39
C LYS A 458 -30.26 24.08 -0.21
N LYS A 459 -30.10 25.15 0.58
CA LYS A 459 -29.46 26.41 0.13
C LYS A 459 -27.98 26.22 -0.20
N THR A 460 -27.28 25.31 0.47
CA THR A 460 -25.84 25.05 0.23
C THR A 460 -25.66 24.16 -1.00
N VAL A 461 -26.52 23.18 -1.21
CA VAL A 461 -26.54 22.38 -2.44
C VAL A 461 -26.92 23.25 -3.63
N ASP A 462 -27.95 24.08 -3.49
CA ASP A 462 -28.33 25.06 -4.53
C ASP A 462 -27.21 26.09 -4.77
N GLY A 463 -26.52 26.55 -3.72
CA GLY A 463 -25.38 27.44 -3.81
C GLY A 463 -24.15 26.78 -4.45
N ALA A 464 -23.84 25.52 -4.09
CA ALA A 464 -22.75 24.76 -4.69
C ALA A 464 -23.06 24.39 -6.15
N LEU A 465 -24.30 23.99 -6.46
CA LEU A 465 -24.78 23.78 -7.82
C LEU A 465 -24.76 25.10 -8.62
N LYS A 466 -25.13 26.22 -8.01
CA LYS A 466 -25.07 27.52 -8.65
C LYS A 466 -23.61 27.94 -8.90
N THR A 467 -22.72 27.78 -7.93
CA THR A 467 -21.27 28.03 -8.08
C THR A 467 -20.66 27.13 -9.14
N PHE A 468 -21.02 25.86 -9.17
CA PHE A 468 -20.59 24.90 -10.20
C PHE A 468 -21.21 25.22 -11.56
N LYS A 469 -22.49 25.63 -11.59
CA LYS A 469 -23.18 26.11 -12.80
C LYS A 469 -22.60 27.45 -13.28
N ASP A 470 -22.30 28.39 -12.38
CA ASP A 470 -21.64 29.65 -12.68
C ASP A 470 -20.18 29.47 -13.15
N LEU A 471 -19.52 28.40 -12.74
CA LEU A 471 -18.22 27.96 -13.27
C LEU A 471 -18.35 27.35 -14.70
N LEU A 472 -19.45 26.61 -14.97
CA LEU A 472 -19.71 25.99 -16.26
C LEU A 472 -20.42 26.92 -17.26
N THR A 473 -21.24 27.87 -16.78
CA THR A 473 -22.00 28.83 -17.61
C THR A 473 -21.38 30.21 -17.48
N ALA A 474 -20.16 30.41 -18.00
CA ALA A 474 -19.53 31.71 -18.10
C ALA A 474 -20.28 32.57 -19.13
N ASP A 475 -21.40 33.21 -18.71
CA ASP A 475 -22.08 34.22 -19.50
C ASP A 475 -21.60 35.61 -19.11
N ASN A 476 -21.03 36.28 -20.08
CA ASN A 476 -20.58 37.61 -20.25
C ASN A 476 -21.04 38.68 -19.22
N LYS A 477 -20.20 38.97 -18.22
CA LYS A 477 -20.06 40.37 -17.73
C LYS A 477 -18.71 40.54 -16.99
N GLY A 478 -17.71 41.09 -17.68
CA GLY A 478 -16.68 41.96 -17.10
C GLY A 478 -15.38 41.34 -16.58
N SER A 479 -15.24 40.02 -16.45
CA SER A 479 -13.96 39.30 -16.38
C SER A 479 -14.11 37.97 -17.11
N SER A 480 -13.16 37.62 -17.98
CA SER A 480 -13.28 36.39 -18.77
C SER A 480 -13.39 35.20 -17.81
N GLY A 481 -14.25 34.22 -18.13
CA GLY A 481 -14.37 33.00 -17.32
C GLY A 481 -13.00 32.30 -17.14
N GLU A 482 -12.10 32.51 -18.09
CA GLU A 482 -10.68 32.09 -18.03
C GLU A 482 -9.94 32.74 -16.85
N ASP A 483 -10.12 34.03 -16.58
CA ASP A 483 -9.42 34.71 -15.48
C ASP A 483 -9.83 34.19 -14.11
N ARG A 484 -11.09 33.78 -13.91
CA ARG A 484 -11.57 33.18 -12.65
C ARG A 484 -11.10 31.78 -12.45
N VAL A 485 -11.08 30.98 -13.51
CA VAL A 485 -10.54 29.62 -13.49
C VAL A 485 -9.02 29.65 -13.20
N ILE A 486 -8.30 30.55 -13.87
CA ILE A 486 -6.87 30.78 -13.64
C ILE A 486 -6.62 31.25 -12.20
N GLN A 487 -7.44 32.18 -11.68
CA GLN A 487 -7.33 32.67 -10.31
C GLN A 487 -7.67 31.56 -9.28
N PHE A 488 -8.68 30.73 -9.54
CA PHE A 488 -9.01 29.57 -8.73
C PHE A 488 -7.84 28.57 -8.70
N ILE A 489 -7.30 28.20 -9.87
CA ILE A 489 -6.13 27.29 -9.98
C ILE A 489 -4.91 27.89 -9.28
N ARG A 490 -4.66 29.19 -9.43
CA ARG A 490 -3.52 29.88 -8.81
C ARG A 490 -3.59 29.90 -7.28
N ASN A 491 -4.80 29.89 -6.72
CA ASN A 491 -5.04 29.89 -5.28
C ASN A 491 -5.15 28.49 -4.66
N MET A 492 -5.12 27.42 -5.49
CA MET A 492 -5.23 26.05 -5.01
C MET A 492 -4.00 25.66 -4.19
N GLY A 493 -4.25 25.12 -3.00
CA GLY A 493 -3.22 24.50 -2.17
C GLY A 493 -2.86 23.08 -2.64
N ILE A 494 -1.76 22.53 -2.10
CA ILE A 494 -1.33 21.17 -2.40
C ILE A 494 -2.46 20.14 -2.13
N TYR A 495 -3.21 20.31 -1.05
CA TYR A 495 -4.33 19.41 -0.72
C TYR A 495 -5.41 19.43 -1.80
N ASP A 496 -5.79 20.62 -2.27
CA ASP A 496 -6.82 20.81 -3.28
C ASP A 496 -6.39 20.19 -4.62
N THR A 497 -5.16 20.48 -5.04
CA THR A 497 -4.61 19.98 -6.31
C THR A 497 -4.57 18.46 -6.35
N VAL A 498 -4.03 17.82 -5.30
CA VAL A 498 -3.88 16.36 -5.26
C VAL A 498 -5.24 15.66 -5.20
N THR A 499 -6.15 16.16 -4.36
CA THR A 499 -7.47 15.53 -4.19
C THR A 499 -8.33 15.68 -5.44
N LEU A 500 -8.33 16.84 -6.10
CA LEU A 500 -9.05 17.05 -7.36
C LEU A 500 -8.44 16.23 -8.51
N ALA A 501 -7.12 16.10 -8.60
CA ALA A 501 -6.49 15.28 -9.63
C ALA A 501 -6.90 13.80 -9.50
N LEU A 502 -6.92 13.26 -8.30
CA LEU A 502 -7.38 11.87 -8.05
C LEU A 502 -8.88 11.69 -8.33
N ALA A 503 -9.69 12.69 -7.96
CA ALA A 503 -11.12 12.69 -8.26
C ALA A 503 -11.37 12.73 -9.77
N PHE A 504 -10.61 13.53 -10.51
CA PHE A 504 -10.66 13.60 -11.97
C PHE A 504 -10.30 12.25 -12.59
N CYS A 505 -9.24 11.57 -12.13
CA CYS A 505 -8.89 10.22 -12.56
C CYS A 505 -9.94 9.14 -12.20
N SER A 506 -10.91 9.45 -11.35
CA SER A 506 -12.00 8.55 -11.00
C SER A 506 -13.19 8.63 -11.96
N LEU A 507 -13.18 9.55 -12.93
CA LEU A 507 -14.23 9.74 -13.92
C LEU A 507 -14.15 8.72 -15.06
N TRP A 508 -15.25 8.47 -15.71
CA TRP A 508 -15.44 7.41 -16.71
C TRP A 508 -14.57 7.53 -17.96
N PHE A 509 -14.31 8.76 -18.43
CA PHE A 509 -13.64 9.01 -19.72
C PHE A 509 -12.17 8.59 -19.78
N PHE A 510 -11.55 8.28 -18.65
CA PHE A 510 -10.23 7.65 -18.63
C PHE A 510 -10.26 6.17 -19.00
N TYR A 511 -11.42 5.53 -18.91
CA TYR A 511 -11.57 4.09 -18.99
C TYR A 511 -12.39 3.62 -20.18
N SER A 512 -13.37 4.42 -20.62
CA SER A 512 -14.31 4.03 -21.66
C SER A 512 -14.64 5.21 -22.58
N SER A 513 -14.99 4.91 -23.83
CA SER A 513 -15.57 5.86 -24.77
C SER A 513 -17.03 6.21 -24.41
N HIS A 514 -17.71 5.32 -23.68
CA HIS A 514 -19.11 5.50 -23.27
C HIS A 514 -19.29 5.39 -21.76
N PRO A 515 -20.01 6.32 -21.10
CA PRO A 515 -20.13 6.37 -19.65
C PRO A 515 -20.96 5.26 -19.01
N LEU A 516 -21.83 4.58 -19.79
CA LEU A 516 -22.80 3.60 -19.30
C LEU A 516 -22.54 2.18 -19.83
N HIS A 517 -21.60 2.00 -20.76
CA HIS A 517 -21.30 0.73 -21.39
C HIS A 517 -19.96 0.17 -20.89
N PRO A 518 -19.97 -0.77 -19.94
CA PRO A 518 -18.73 -1.40 -19.47
C PRO A 518 -17.99 -2.17 -20.56
N GLU A 519 -18.68 -2.66 -21.58
CA GLU A 519 -18.10 -3.38 -22.73
C GLU A 519 -17.14 -2.51 -23.56
N ASP A 520 -17.34 -1.19 -23.59
CA ASP A 520 -16.48 -0.24 -24.32
C ASP A 520 -15.19 0.14 -23.57
N VAL A 521 -14.93 -0.48 -22.41
CA VAL A 521 -13.76 -0.21 -21.59
C VAL A 521 -12.53 -0.81 -22.25
N TRP A 522 -11.55 0.05 -22.57
CA TRP A 522 -10.30 -0.36 -23.23
C TRP A 522 -9.52 -1.42 -22.44
N PHE A 523 -9.68 -1.46 -21.11
CA PHE A 523 -9.02 -2.41 -20.23
C PHE A 523 -9.36 -3.87 -20.59
N PHE A 524 -10.60 -4.13 -21.02
CA PHE A 524 -11.04 -5.48 -21.39
C PHE A 524 -10.45 -5.96 -22.71
N ASN A 525 -10.01 -5.06 -23.59
CA ASN A 525 -9.28 -5.43 -24.79
C ASN A 525 -7.91 -6.02 -24.50
N GLU A 526 -7.28 -5.61 -23.37
CA GLU A 526 -5.95 -6.09 -22.97
C GLU A 526 -6.01 -7.31 -22.03
N PHE A 527 -7.05 -7.44 -21.21
CA PHE A 527 -7.12 -8.42 -20.11
C PHE A 527 -8.21 -9.48 -20.25
N GLY A 528 -9.01 -9.42 -21.30
CA GLY A 528 -10.12 -10.33 -21.57
C GLY A 528 -11.48 -9.64 -21.52
N GLY A 529 -12.38 -10.07 -22.40
CA GLY A 529 -13.70 -9.47 -22.57
C GLY A 529 -14.62 -9.63 -21.36
N VAL A 530 -15.63 -8.80 -21.26
CA VAL A 530 -16.75 -8.91 -20.31
C VAL A 530 -17.81 -9.82 -20.91
N LYS A 531 -18.50 -10.63 -20.09
CA LYS A 531 -19.71 -11.34 -20.50
C LYS A 531 -20.79 -10.35 -20.93
N GLU A 532 -21.66 -10.76 -21.86
CA GLU A 532 -22.80 -9.96 -22.29
C GLU A 532 -23.56 -9.42 -21.07
N MET A 533 -23.94 -8.13 -21.17
CA MET A 533 -24.60 -7.44 -20.06
C MET A 533 -26.11 -7.80 -20.02
N TYR A 534 -26.61 -8.02 -18.83
CA TYR A 534 -28.06 -8.18 -18.63
C TYR A 534 -28.75 -6.81 -18.65
N ASP A 535 -29.73 -6.59 -19.55
CA ASP A 535 -30.44 -5.33 -19.71
C ASP A 535 -31.19 -4.84 -18.45
N TRP A 536 -31.57 -5.76 -17.58
CA TRP A 536 -32.26 -5.43 -16.32
C TRP A 536 -31.32 -4.96 -15.18
N LEU A 537 -30.03 -5.29 -15.28
CA LEU A 537 -29.07 -5.04 -14.18
C LEU A 537 -28.87 -3.53 -13.90
N PRO A 538 -28.69 -2.64 -14.88
CA PRO A 538 -28.58 -1.20 -14.64
C PRO A 538 -29.80 -0.64 -13.91
N TRP A 539 -31.01 -1.13 -14.21
CA TRP A 539 -32.22 -0.73 -13.52
C TRP A 539 -32.26 -1.18 -12.06
N LEU A 540 -31.83 -2.41 -11.79
CA LEU A 540 -31.68 -2.91 -10.42
C LEU A 540 -30.70 -2.08 -9.63
N VAL A 541 -29.51 -1.79 -10.18
CA VAL A 541 -28.47 -0.97 -9.54
C VAL A 541 -28.98 0.45 -9.30
N GLY A 542 -29.66 1.05 -10.27
CA GLY A 542 -30.31 2.36 -10.14
C GLY A 542 -31.34 2.41 -9.03
N PHE A 543 -32.19 1.39 -8.94
CA PHE A 543 -33.19 1.25 -7.86
C PHE A 543 -32.53 1.12 -6.49
N ILE A 544 -31.51 0.26 -6.36
CA ILE A 544 -30.73 0.05 -5.14
C ILE A 544 -30.06 1.35 -4.68
N PHE A 545 -29.49 2.08 -5.62
CA PHE A 545 -28.88 3.39 -5.33
C PHE A 545 -29.91 4.37 -4.78
N LEU A 546 -31.05 4.52 -5.44
CA LEU A 546 -32.09 5.47 -5.02
C LEU A 546 -32.67 5.08 -3.64
N ALA A 547 -32.96 3.81 -3.43
CA ALA A 547 -33.42 3.29 -2.13
C ALA A 547 -32.39 3.52 -1.03
N GLY A 548 -31.12 3.21 -1.27
CA GLY A 548 -30.01 3.42 -0.34
C GLY A 548 -29.84 4.91 0.00
N LEU A 549 -29.92 5.78 -0.97
CA LEU A 549 -29.83 7.23 -0.78
C LEU A 549 -30.96 7.76 0.10
N LEU A 550 -32.21 7.41 -0.19
CA LEU A 550 -33.38 7.88 0.56
C LEU A 550 -33.38 7.37 2.01
N ILE A 551 -33.11 6.06 2.20
CA ILE A 551 -33.09 5.44 3.52
C ILE A 551 -31.95 6.01 4.36
N SER A 552 -30.74 6.10 3.77
CA SER A 552 -29.57 6.58 4.52
C SER A 552 -29.64 8.06 4.85
N TYR A 553 -30.13 8.89 3.95
CA TYR A 553 -30.31 10.31 4.21
C TYR A 553 -31.24 10.56 5.40
N ASN A 554 -32.44 9.92 5.39
CA ASN A 554 -33.40 10.06 6.48
C ASN A 554 -32.85 9.52 7.83
N SER A 555 -32.24 8.33 7.81
CA SER A 555 -31.68 7.73 9.03
C SER A 555 -30.49 8.54 9.60
N THR A 556 -29.69 9.17 8.72
CA THR A 556 -28.59 10.04 9.14
C THR A 556 -29.09 11.32 9.78
N LEU A 557 -30.12 11.94 9.24
CA LEU A 557 -30.75 13.12 9.86
C LEU A 557 -31.31 12.82 11.26
N GLU A 558 -31.94 11.65 11.43
CA GLU A 558 -32.38 11.21 12.76
C GLU A 558 -31.20 10.97 13.72
N GLU A 559 -30.10 10.38 13.25
CA GLU A 559 -28.89 10.15 14.05
C GLU A 559 -28.29 11.48 14.52
N ILE A 560 -28.17 12.47 13.61
CA ILE A 560 -27.71 13.82 13.90
C ILE A 560 -28.62 14.45 14.97
N ARG A 561 -29.93 14.39 14.77
CA ARG A 561 -30.92 14.91 15.74
C ARG A 561 -30.71 14.33 17.13
N ARG A 562 -30.65 13.00 17.26
CA ARG A 562 -30.44 12.32 18.55
C ARG A 562 -29.14 12.74 19.22
N TYR A 563 -28.06 12.90 18.44
CA TYR A 563 -26.77 13.33 18.97
C TYR A 563 -26.84 14.73 19.60
N TYR A 564 -27.48 15.71 18.92
CA TYR A 564 -27.58 17.08 19.43
C TYR A 564 -28.54 17.21 20.62
N PHE A 565 -29.64 16.53 20.60
CA PHE A 565 -30.61 16.59 21.68
C PHE A 565 -30.24 15.69 22.89
N LYS A 566 -29.02 15.09 22.86
CA LYS A 566 -28.55 14.18 23.92
C LYS A 566 -29.55 13.09 24.26
N GLU A 567 -30.35 12.67 23.30
CA GLU A 567 -31.24 11.54 23.51
C GLU A 567 -30.42 10.28 23.84
N PRO A 568 -30.84 9.46 24.79
CA PRO A 568 -30.11 8.26 25.13
C PRO A 568 -29.94 7.40 23.89
N ASP A 569 -28.66 7.10 23.57
CA ASP A 569 -28.29 6.25 22.44
C ASP A 569 -28.91 4.87 22.68
N SER A 570 -30.13 4.65 22.17
CA SER A 570 -30.82 3.36 22.24
C SER A 570 -30.11 2.39 21.27
N GLN A 571 -28.82 2.13 21.56
CA GLN A 571 -28.03 1.21 20.78
C GLN A 571 -28.64 -0.18 20.90
N GLY A 572 -29.38 -0.57 19.87
CA GLY A 572 -29.88 -1.92 19.74
C GLY A 572 -28.72 -2.92 19.78
N TYR A 573 -28.99 -4.15 20.14
CA TYR A 573 -27.99 -5.23 20.15
C TYR A 573 -27.20 -5.31 18.83
N PHE A 574 -27.88 -5.14 17.71
CA PHE A 574 -27.29 -5.21 16.38
C PHE A 574 -26.27 -4.08 16.10
N SER A 575 -26.54 -2.83 16.52
CA SER A 575 -25.60 -1.73 16.34
C SER A 575 -24.32 -1.92 17.15
N ARG A 576 -24.43 -2.46 18.36
CA ARG A 576 -23.29 -2.83 19.20
C ARG A 576 -22.46 -3.96 18.56
N LEU A 577 -23.13 -4.97 18.02
CA LEU A 577 -22.53 -6.08 17.31
C LEU A 577 -21.68 -5.57 16.11
N ALA A 578 -22.28 -4.72 15.27
CA ALA A 578 -21.64 -4.17 14.09
C ALA A 578 -20.45 -3.25 14.43
N ARG A 579 -20.58 -2.37 15.42
CA ARG A 579 -19.48 -1.50 15.90
C ARG A 579 -18.30 -2.29 16.44
N ARG A 580 -18.54 -3.43 17.09
CA ARG A 580 -17.50 -4.35 17.63
C ARG A 580 -17.04 -5.41 16.62
N GLN A 581 -17.26 -5.18 15.32
CA GLN A 581 -16.81 -6.11 14.27
C GLN A 581 -17.30 -7.55 14.54
N PHE A 582 -18.57 -7.69 14.95
CA PHE A 582 -19.16 -8.98 15.30
C PHE A 582 -18.40 -9.74 16.41
N TYR A 583 -17.77 -9.00 17.33
CA TYR A 583 -16.93 -9.53 18.43
C TYR A 583 -15.73 -10.38 17.95
N MET A 584 -15.32 -10.23 16.72
CA MET A 584 -14.16 -10.94 16.18
C MET A 584 -12.87 -10.55 16.91
N ASP A 585 -12.68 -9.28 17.22
CA ASP A 585 -11.55 -8.81 18.03
C ASP A 585 -11.53 -9.43 19.41
N ASP A 586 -12.68 -9.49 20.08
CA ASP A 586 -12.79 -10.13 21.40
C ASP A 586 -12.48 -11.63 21.34
N LEU A 587 -12.83 -12.29 20.22
CA LEU A 587 -12.50 -13.69 19.99
C LEU A 587 -10.98 -13.87 19.86
N TYR A 588 -10.33 -13.06 19.00
CA TYR A 588 -8.88 -13.11 18.82
C TYR A 588 -8.15 -12.78 20.13
N GLU A 589 -8.54 -11.75 20.85
CA GLU A 589 -7.93 -11.39 22.13
C GLU A 589 -8.02 -12.55 23.14
N ARG A 590 -9.16 -13.24 23.23
CA ARG A 590 -9.32 -14.40 24.09
C ARG A 590 -8.45 -15.57 23.65
N LEU A 591 -8.38 -15.84 22.33
CA LEU A 591 -7.53 -16.90 21.77
C LEU A 591 -6.04 -16.59 22.03
N PHE A 592 -5.58 -15.38 21.72
CA PHE A 592 -4.20 -14.99 21.98
C PHE A 592 -3.88 -15.01 23.47
N ARG A 593 -4.75 -14.47 24.33
CA ARG A 593 -4.55 -14.52 25.76
C ARG A 593 -4.45 -15.98 26.28
N LYS A 594 -5.32 -16.88 25.82
CA LYS A 594 -5.28 -18.29 26.18
C LYS A 594 -3.99 -18.99 25.70
N ILE A 595 -3.51 -18.66 24.52
CA ILE A 595 -2.30 -19.25 23.93
C ILE A 595 -1.04 -18.69 24.58
N PHE A 596 -0.97 -17.39 24.86
CA PHE A 596 0.24 -16.68 25.27
C PHE A 596 0.37 -16.44 26.78
N THR A 597 -0.74 -16.41 27.55
CA THR A 597 -0.71 -16.14 28.99
C THR A 597 -1.20 -17.30 29.86
N GLY A 598 -1.74 -18.37 29.25
CA GLY A 598 -2.26 -19.53 29.98
C GLY A 598 -1.16 -20.46 30.49
N GLU A 599 -1.56 -21.47 31.31
CA GLU A 599 -0.65 -22.50 31.85
C GLU A 599 0.08 -23.30 30.74
N ARG A 600 -0.49 -23.35 29.51
CA ARG A 600 0.12 -23.88 28.29
C ARG A 600 0.86 -22.78 27.50
N ASN A 601 1.68 -22.02 28.20
CA ASN A 601 2.45 -20.94 27.55
C ASN A 601 3.42 -21.52 26.52
N ILE A 602 3.00 -21.54 25.26
CA ILE A 602 3.78 -22.03 24.11
C ILE A 602 5.04 -21.19 23.93
N LEU A 603 5.08 -19.96 24.51
CA LEU A 603 6.24 -19.08 24.45
C LEU A 603 7.32 -19.41 25.48
N LYS A 604 7.08 -20.26 26.48
CA LYS A 604 8.16 -20.65 27.42
C LYS A 604 9.38 -21.23 26.71
N PRO A 605 9.27 -22.18 25.77
CA PRO A 605 10.43 -22.65 25.00
C PRO A 605 10.97 -21.59 24.05
N VAL A 606 10.14 -20.73 23.46
CA VAL A 606 10.58 -19.63 22.59
C VAL A 606 11.34 -18.58 23.39
N SER A 607 10.83 -18.16 24.55
CA SER A 607 11.51 -17.25 25.47
C SER A 607 12.84 -17.83 25.98
N TYR A 608 12.90 -19.15 26.19
CA TYR A 608 14.16 -19.83 26.53
C TYR A 608 15.16 -19.77 25.37
N ILE A 609 14.72 -20.00 24.14
CA ILE A 609 15.57 -19.86 22.94
C ILE A 609 16.04 -18.42 22.78
N GLU A 610 15.13 -17.44 22.94
CA GLU A 610 15.45 -16.02 22.85
C GLU A 610 16.53 -15.64 23.87
N THR A 611 16.33 -15.93 25.16
CA THR A 611 17.27 -15.54 26.23
C THR A 611 18.56 -16.38 26.24
N ALA A 612 18.44 -17.69 26.05
CA ALA A 612 19.58 -18.60 26.14
C ALA A 612 20.47 -18.65 24.88
N TRP A 613 19.89 -18.36 23.71
CA TRP A 613 20.61 -18.47 22.44
C TRP A 613 20.81 -17.12 21.76
N ILE A 614 19.74 -16.35 21.54
CA ILE A 614 19.80 -15.09 20.78
C ILE A 614 20.49 -14.01 21.61
N ASP A 615 20.02 -13.75 22.82
CA ASP A 615 20.62 -12.74 23.70
C ASP A 615 22.07 -13.14 24.08
N ALA A 616 22.31 -14.41 24.35
CA ALA A 616 23.67 -14.89 24.62
C ALA A 616 24.60 -14.74 23.41
N ALA A 617 24.09 -14.97 22.18
CA ALA A 617 24.86 -14.74 20.96
C ALA A 617 25.17 -13.25 20.74
N VAL A 618 24.18 -12.36 20.91
CA VAL A 618 24.35 -10.90 20.81
C VAL A 618 25.39 -10.39 21.83
N VAL A 619 25.28 -10.85 23.09
CA VAL A 619 26.25 -10.50 24.13
C VAL A 619 27.66 -11.05 23.80
N LYS A 620 27.77 -12.25 23.24
CA LYS A 620 29.05 -12.84 22.83
C LYS A 620 29.68 -12.06 21.67
N ILE A 621 28.86 -11.67 20.65
CA ILE A 621 29.30 -10.83 19.52
C ILE A 621 29.78 -9.45 20.05
N GLY A 622 29.05 -8.83 20.96
CA GLY A 622 29.47 -7.56 21.59
C GLY A 622 30.78 -7.68 22.35
N LYS A 623 30.95 -8.76 23.14
CA LYS A 623 32.24 -9.02 23.85
C LYS A 623 33.38 -9.27 22.87
N SER A 624 33.13 -10.02 21.78
CA SER A 624 34.11 -10.25 20.72
C SER A 624 34.53 -8.96 20.03
N SER A 625 33.59 -8.09 19.70
CA SER A 625 33.84 -6.77 19.09
C SER A 625 34.72 -5.89 20.03
N LEU A 626 34.42 -5.88 21.33
CA LEU A 626 35.23 -5.19 22.33
C LEU A 626 36.64 -5.79 22.46
N PHE A 627 36.77 -7.10 22.34
CA PHE A 627 38.07 -7.76 22.32
C PHE A 627 38.90 -7.32 21.09
N PHE A 628 38.28 -7.39 19.87
CA PHE A 628 38.95 -6.93 18.64
C PHE A 628 39.32 -5.43 18.69
N ALA A 629 38.43 -4.59 19.22
CA ALA A 629 38.73 -3.17 19.41
C ALA A 629 39.95 -2.94 20.36
N LYS A 630 40.05 -3.72 21.44
CA LYS A 630 41.22 -3.67 22.34
C LYS A 630 42.50 -4.16 21.67
N VAL A 631 42.42 -5.21 20.86
CA VAL A 631 43.56 -5.72 20.10
C VAL A 631 44.00 -4.71 19.05
N ALA A 632 43.08 -4.13 18.30
CA ALA A 632 43.35 -3.08 17.32
C ALA A 632 44.01 -1.85 17.95
N GLY A 633 43.48 -1.38 19.10
CA GLY A 633 44.10 -0.26 19.84
C GLY A 633 45.49 -0.55 20.40
N ARG A 634 45.78 -1.82 20.77
CA ARG A 634 47.16 -2.21 21.12
C ARG A 634 48.08 -2.23 19.91
N LEU A 635 47.64 -2.80 18.80
CA LEU A 635 48.41 -2.79 17.55
C LEU A 635 48.68 -1.37 17.06
N GLU A 636 47.72 -0.49 17.13
CA GLU A 636 47.90 0.93 16.81
C GLU A 636 49.01 1.55 17.70
N LYS A 637 48.90 1.42 19.02
CA LYS A 637 49.81 2.03 19.95
C LYS A 637 51.20 1.40 19.96
N GLU A 638 51.30 0.06 19.92
CA GLU A 638 52.56 -0.67 20.07
C GLU A 638 53.30 -0.87 18.74
N VAL A 639 52.61 -0.91 17.64
CA VAL A 639 53.22 -1.13 16.33
C VAL A 639 53.23 0.14 15.49
N VAL A 640 52.09 0.79 15.29
CA VAL A 640 52.02 1.96 14.39
C VAL A 640 52.68 3.18 15.03
N ASP A 641 52.26 3.56 16.22
CA ASP A 641 52.82 4.73 16.92
C ASP A 641 54.31 4.52 17.27
N ALA A 642 54.67 3.32 17.73
CA ALA A 642 56.07 3.01 18.02
C ALA A 642 56.94 3.04 16.75
N SER A 643 56.44 2.56 15.61
CA SER A 643 57.17 2.64 14.34
C SER A 643 57.31 4.07 13.85
N VAL A 644 56.27 4.89 13.95
CA VAL A 644 56.34 6.33 13.61
C VAL A 644 57.32 7.07 14.51
N MET A 645 57.25 6.84 15.82
CA MET A 645 58.17 7.47 16.76
C MET A 645 59.61 6.99 16.55
N GLY A 646 59.80 5.70 16.25
CA GLY A 646 61.11 5.14 15.88
C GLY A 646 61.69 5.79 14.63
N PHE A 647 60.86 5.99 13.60
CA PHE A 647 61.24 6.67 12.38
C PHE A 647 61.63 8.15 12.64
N PHE A 648 60.85 8.87 13.41
CA PHE A 648 61.22 10.24 13.84
C PHE A 648 62.52 10.28 14.66
N ALA A 649 62.73 9.33 15.56
CA ALA A 649 63.96 9.21 16.32
C ALA A 649 65.18 8.95 15.41
N MET A 650 65.00 8.10 14.39
CA MET A 650 66.02 7.82 13.38
C MET A 650 66.37 9.07 12.56
N ILE A 651 65.35 9.81 12.06
CA ILE A 651 65.54 11.07 11.29
C ILE A 651 66.25 12.09 12.17
N ARG A 652 65.85 12.23 13.45
CA ARG A 652 66.50 13.14 14.40
C ARG A 652 67.95 12.75 14.67
N SER A 653 68.25 11.47 14.81
CA SER A 653 69.60 10.93 14.94
C SER A 653 70.46 11.21 13.73
N LEU A 654 69.91 10.96 12.50
CA LEU A 654 70.57 11.29 11.23
C LEU A 654 70.81 12.80 11.12
N GLY A 655 69.83 13.63 11.44
CA GLY A 655 69.95 15.10 11.41
C GLY A 655 71.03 15.59 12.35
N ASN A 656 71.12 15.01 13.57
CA ASN A 656 72.18 15.32 14.51
C ASN A 656 73.60 14.87 14.06
N LYS A 657 73.67 13.75 13.35
CA LYS A 657 74.97 13.30 12.74
C LYS A 657 75.34 14.23 11.59
N ILE A 658 74.44 14.60 10.70
CA ILE A 658 74.69 15.55 9.60
C ILE A 658 75.05 16.92 10.16
N ARG A 659 74.43 17.39 11.25
CA ARG A 659 74.71 18.66 11.87
C ARG A 659 76.15 18.68 12.51
N LYS A 660 76.66 17.54 12.95
CA LYS A 660 78.05 17.41 13.39
C LYS A 660 79.07 17.52 12.26
N TRP A 661 78.69 17.28 11.02
CA TRP A 661 79.54 17.51 9.86
C TRP A 661 79.62 18.99 9.44
N GLY A 662 78.63 19.78 9.89
CA GLY A 662 78.60 21.25 9.76
C GLY A 662 79.53 22.03 10.64
N ASN A 663 80.79 21.75 10.57
CA ASN A 663 81.83 22.37 11.39
C ASN A 663 82.55 23.57 10.74
N GLY A 664 82.02 24.13 9.69
CA GLY A 664 82.58 25.29 8.96
C GLY A 664 83.75 24.98 8.03
N ASN A 665 84.14 23.72 7.92
CA ASN A 665 85.28 23.34 7.06
C ASN A 665 84.81 23.12 5.62
N ILE A 666 85.13 24.12 4.73
CA ILE A 666 84.69 24.15 3.34
C ILE A 666 85.16 22.92 2.57
N GLN A 667 86.29 22.33 2.90
CA GLN A 667 86.77 21.12 2.22
C GLN A 667 85.87 19.90 2.45
N LEU A 668 85.28 19.78 3.65
CA LEU A 668 84.39 18.70 4.03
C LEU A 668 83.04 18.83 3.32
N TYR A 669 82.58 20.07 3.09
CA TYR A 669 81.37 20.34 2.31
C TYR A 669 81.55 20.00 0.80
N LEU A 670 82.73 20.32 0.23
CA LEU A 670 83.09 19.98 -1.11
C LEU A 670 83.16 18.46 -1.32
N VAL A 671 83.75 17.72 -0.39
CA VAL A 671 83.78 16.26 -0.44
C VAL A 671 82.38 15.68 -0.34
N GLY A 672 81.56 16.20 0.56
CA GLY A 672 80.16 15.79 0.69
C GLY A 672 79.36 16.04 -0.61
N LEU A 673 79.55 17.18 -1.26
CA LEU A 673 78.94 17.51 -2.55
C LEU A 673 79.39 16.56 -3.64
N MET A 674 80.67 16.23 -3.74
CA MET A 674 81.20 15.29 -4.72
C MET A 674 80.70 13.88 -4.52
N VAL A 675 80.55 13.42 -3.23
CA VAL A 675 79.99 12.08 -2.96
C VAL A 675 78.48 12.01 -3.27
N THR A 676 77.75 13.07 -2.99
CA THR A 676 76.29 13.09 -3.35
C THR A 676 76.08 13.15 -4.85
N LEU A 677 76.89 13.92 -5.59
CA LEU A 677 76.85 13.96 -7.03
C LEU A 677 77.22 12.61 -7.67
N ALA A 678 78.25 11.96 -7.17
CA ALA A 678 78.67 10.63 -7.61
C ALA A 678 77.57 9.57 -7.33
N ALA A 679 76.92 9.62 -6.17
CA ALA A 679 75.80 8.74 -5.83
C ALA A 679 74.60 8.98 -6.76
N LEU A 680 74.28 10.23 -7.07
CA LEU A 680 73.18 10.60 -7.98
C LEU A 680 73.45 10.13 -9.41
N VAL A 681 74.68 10.28 -9.87
CA VAL A 681 75.12 9.75 -11.18
C VAL A 681 75.06 8.22 -11.20
N PHE A 682 75.47 7.56 -10.11
CA PHE A 682 75.41 6.11 -9.99
C PHE A 682 73.94 5.59 -9.99
N ILE A 683 73.04 6.29 -9.32
CA ILE A 683 71.59 5.96 -9.33
C ILE A 683 71.02 6.20 -10.73
N LEU A 684 71.39 7.27 -11.44
CA LEU A 684 70.98 7.56 -12.80
C LEU A 684 71.50 6.55 -13.87
N ILE A 685 72.63 5.86 -13.57
CA ILE A 685 73.16 4.81 -14.42
C ILE A 685 72.45 3.45 -14.17
N ILE A 686 71.91 3.25 -12.99
CA ILE A 686 71.21 1.99 -12.63
C ILE A 686 69.69 2.05 -12.92
N LEU A 687 69.07 3.23 -12.96
CA LEU A 687 67.70 3.47 -13.48
C LEU A 687 67.69 3.61 -15.00
#